data_87cfa4bd3ee8fa6226b169b0117a7636
#
_entry.id   87cfa4bd3ee8fa6226b169b0117a7636
#
_cell.length_a   1.000
_cell.length_b   1.000
_cell.length_c   1.000
_cell.angle_alpha   90.00
_cell.angle_beta   90.00
_cell.angle_gamma   90.00
#
_symmetry.space_group_name_H-M   'P 1'
#
loop_
_entity.id
_entity.type
_entity.pdbx_description
1 polymer ?
#
loop_
_entity_poly.entity_id
_entity_poly.type
_entity_poly.pdbx_seq_one_letter_code
_entity_poly.pdbx_strand_id
1 'polypeptide(L)'
;MPSLPLSQGKPLDVPRTVHQALELHRQGRIADAERLYASVLAVRPDNIDALQMLGDIKLARGELATALRLFAAALQLRPKSPQILSGYGLALNGMGQHGEALAAFDQAIKQKKSFAEAHNNRGGVLVALNRHADALESFERAVAIKPDYAEAQYNRGFALHRLGRNGEALKAMERAIALRPGYAKAHANHGVVLDALGRTADAITSYDRALAIQGDLPDALLNRAAALHALKRYDEALQSLDRLLAGHPNHADGHYMRGRVMVELNRPDDAVACCEQAVALNPEFTRARWTTPLFTLPILYAVQSEIAVRRADYERRLRALRSDIEAGRIPGDMTKGLGWAQPFFLAYQGQCDRDLQTLFGELAVKVMAARYGETELAAPPQPGEPIRVGIVSGFFFQHSVWKIGCKAWVTQLDRERFQVCGYSIGFRRDAETEVARQHCHRFIEGPRSLAEWRDIIAADKPHVLLYPEIGMFHQVAEIAALRLAPVQCSYIGHPQTSGYPTIDCFLSGELIEPADGDAHYSEKLIRLPNIGFHYEPPEIAPATVTREELGLRASATVYWCPQSLFKYLPQHDAVFPRIAREAGDCQFVFIKHSGAAAVTELFQSRLEKAFAAAGLKASDHCVFLAGMELSRFTAASRVCDVMLDSIEWSGGNTTLESLAQDLPVVTVETALMRGRVSGGMLRMMGLPETVAGSVDDYVALAVRMARDAEFRAAIKSRVARDKNRLYRDHASIAALEDFIERAVRGR
;
A
#
# COMPACT_ATOMS: atom_id res chain seq x y z
N MET A 1 76.17 -25.21 -11.93
CA MET A 1 75.12 -25.91 -12.65
C MET A 1 74.98 -25.28 -14.05
N PRO A 2 75.05 -26.08 -15.13
CA PRO A 2 75.14 -25.53 -16.45
C PRO A 2 73.78 -24.98 -16.93
N SER A 3 73.84 -23.79 -17.53
CA SER A 3 72.77 -23.12 -18.23
C SER A 3 72.22 -23.98 -19.39
N LEU A 4 70.96 -24.38 -19.33
CA LEU A 4 70.24 -24.98 -20.46
C LEU A 4 70.18 -23.99 -21.61
N PRO A 5 70.45 -24.37 -22.85
CA PRO A 5 70.35 -23.47 -23.99
C PRO A 5 68.89 -23.18 -24.30
N LEU A 6 68.55 -21.89 -24.46
CA LEU A 6 67.32 -21.42 -25.08
C LEU A 6 67.16 -22.10 -26.44
N SER A 7 66.20 -23.02 -26.54
CA SER A 7 65.80 -23.57 -27.83
C SER A 7 65.33 -22.40 -28.71
N GLN A 8 66.01 -22.16 -29.83
CA GLN A 8 65.55 -21.27 -30.91
C GLN A 8 64.25 -21.88 -31.48
N GLY A 9 63.09 -21.43 -30.86
CA GLY A 9 61.77 -21.80 -31.33
C GLY A 9 61.57 -21.29 -32.76
N LYS A 10 61.04 -22.08 -33.63
CA LYS A 10 60.55 -21.66 -34.95
C LYS A 10 59.78 -20.35 -34.79
N PRO A 11 59.94 -19.34 -35.68
CA PRO A 11 59.16 -18.12 -35.61
C PRO A 11 57.65 -18.47 -35.58
N LEU A 12 56.89 -17.81 -34.73
CA LEU A 12 55.46 -18.04 -34.54
C LEU A 12 54.75 -17.87 -35.90
N ASP A 13 54.12 -18.94 -36.36
CA ASP A 13 53.22 -18.89 -37.53
C ASP A 13 51.93 -18.17 -37.12
N VAL A 14 51.90 -16.86 -37.28
CA VAL A 14 50.81 -15.99 -36.83
C VAL A 14 49.46 -16.40 -37.43
N PRO A 15 49.29 -16.63 -38.75
CA PRO A 15 48.00 -17.07 -39.33
C PRO A 15 47.50 -18.36 -38.72
N ARG A 16 48.38 -19.36 -38.60
CA ARG A 16 48.06 -20.68 -38.04
C ARG A 16 47.70 -20.56 -36.57
N THR A 17 48.41 -19.75 -35.79
CA THR A 17 48.17 -19.53 -34.36
C THR A 17 46.84 -18.81 -34.11
N VAL A 18 46.50 -17.79 -34.90
CA VAL A 18 45.20 -17.12 -34.87
C VAL A 18 44.07 -18.10 -35.20
N HIS A 19 44.21 -18.92 -36.23
CA HIS A 19 43.22 -19.92 -36.59
C HIS A 19 43.02 -20.94 -35.45
N GLN A 20 44.09 -21.46 -34.87
CA GLN A 20 44.04 -22.37 -33.73
C GLN A 20 43.38 -21.70 -32.49
N ALA A 21 43.69 -20.43 -32.22
CA ALA A 21 43.03 -19.70 -31.12
C ALA A 21 41.54 -19.54 -31.35
N LEU A 22 41.12 -19.23 -32.58
CA LEU A 22 39.68 -19.16 -32.93
C LEU A 22 38.97 -20.51 -32.78
N GLU A 23 39.61 -21.63 -33.17
CA GLU A 23 39.01 -22.95 -32.96
C GLU A 23 38.88 -23.30 -31.48
N LEU A 24 39.90 -23.01 -30.64
CA LEU A 24 39.84 -23.22 -29.21
C LEU A 24 38.78 -22.32 -28.56
N HIS A 25 38.63 -21.08 -29.02
CA HIS A 25 37.59 -20.19 -28.59
C HIS A 25 36.18 -20.73 -28.87
N ARG A 26 35.94 -21.25 -30.09
CA ARG A 26 34.69 -21.92 -30.51
C ARG A 26 34.40 -23.17 -29.68
N GLN A 27 35.44 -23.90 -29.28
CA GLN A 27 35.33 -25.09 -28.41
C GLN A 27 35.12 -24.75 -26.94
N GLY A 28 35.06 -23.47 -26.56
CA GLY A 28 34.92 -23.00 -25.17
C GLY A 28 36.22 -23.11 -24.34
N ARG A 29 37.36 -23.45 -24.97
CA ARG A 29 38.69 -23.49 -24.31
C ARG A 29 39.29 -22.10 -24.23
N ILE A 30 38.59 -21.20 -23.49
CA ILE A 30 38.85 -19.76 -23.47
C ILE A 30 40.26 -19.42 -22.96
N ALA A 31 40.75 -20.13 -21.92
CA ALA A 31 42.09 -19.87 -21.34
C ALA A 31 43.21 -20.22 -22.32
N ASP A 32 43.00 -21.27 -23.13
CA ASP A 32 43.99 -21.68 -24.16
C ASP A 32 43.98 -20.68 -25.34
N ALA A 33 42.78 -20.27 -25.79
CA ALA A 33 42.63 -19.26 -26.82
C ALA A 33 43.26 -17.92 -26.41
N GLU A 34 43.04 -17.48 -25.18
CA GLU A 34 43.62 -16.26 -24.61
C GLU A 34 45.16 -16.26 -24.69
N ARG A 35 45.79 -17.37 -24.25
CA ARG A 35 47.26 -17.52 -24.33
C ARG A 35 47.76 -17.38 -25.76
N LEU A 36 47.08 -18.04 -26.72
CA LEU A 36 47.47 -17.95 -28.11
C LEU A 36 47.29 -16.52 -28.69
N TYR A 37 46.16 -15.86 -28.44
CA TYR A 37 45.99 -14.44 -28.85
C TYR A 37 47.07 -13.54 -28.25
N ALA A 38 47.39 -13.70 -26.99
CA ALA A 38 48.46 -12.94 -26.33
C ALA A 38 49.82 -13.21 -26.96
N SER A 39 50.13 -14.47 -27.33
CA SER A 39 51.38 -14.80 -28.04
C SER A 39 51.47 -14.20 -29.45
N VAL A 40 50.32 -14.12 -30.13
CA VAL A 40 50.22 -13.42 -31.42
C VAL A 40 50.51 -11.93 -31.26
N LEU A 41 49.90 -11.29 -30.28
CA LEU A 41 50.09 -9.83 -30.01
C LEU A 41 51.51 -9.50 -29.54
N ALA A 42 52.20 -10.45 -28.92
CA ALA A 42 53.62 -10.27 -28.55
C ALA A 42 54.54 -10.14 -29.76
N VAL A 43 54.17 -10.81 -30.88
CA VAL A 43 54.98 -10.80 -32.14
C VAL A 43 54.39 -9.81 -33.16
N ARG A 44 53.07 -9.68 -33.19
CA ARG A 44 52.32 -8.80 -34.12
C ARG A 44 51.27 -8.01 -33.31
N PRO A 45 51.69 -6.92 -32.68
CA PRO A 45 50.83 -6.04 -31.87
C PRO A 45 49.67 -5.42 -32.66
N ASP A 46 49.78 -5.38 -33.98
CA ASP A 46 48.82 -4.85 -34.93
C ASP A 46 47.84 -5.91 -35.50
N ASN A 47 47.85 -7.13 -34.95
CA ASN A 47 46.91 -8.16 -35.40
C ASN A 47 45.49 -7.87 -34.88
N ILE A 48 44.65 -7.37 -35.78
CA ILE A 48 43.30 -6.91 -35.48
C ILE A 48 42.41 -8.02 -34.89
N ASP A 49 42.49 -9.25 -35.47
CA ASP A 49 41.66 -10.35 -34.99
C ASP A 49 42.05 -10.79 -33.58
N ALA A 50 43.36 -10.83 -33.29
CA ALA A 50 43.82 -11.14 -31.94
C ALA A 50 43.47 -10.00 -30.92
N LEU A 51 43.57 -8.72 -31.32
CA LEU A 51 43.13 -7.60 -30.49
C LEU A 51 41.66 -7.66 -30.18
N GLN A 52 40.79 -7.91 -31.19
CA GLN A 52 39.34 -7.99 -31.01
C GLN A 52 38.98 -9.18 -30.14
N MET A 53 39.42 -10.39 -30.48
CA MET A 53 39.05 -11.60 -29.75
C MET A 53 39.55 -11.62 -28.31
N LEU A 54 40.77 -11.12 -28.07
CA LEU A 54 41.26 -10.95 -26.71
C LEU A 54 40.46 -9.88 -25.95
N GLY A 55 40.09 -8.79 -26.64
CA GLY A 55 39.18 -7.77 -26.10
C GLY A 55 37.86 -8.34 -25.65
N ASP A 56 37.22 -9.19 -26.48
CA ASP A 56 35.96 -9.89 -26.15
C ASP A 56 36.10 -10.81 -24.92
N ILE A 57 37.22 -11.57 -24.83
CA ILE A 57 37.53 -12.41 -23.66
C ILE A 57 37.70 -11.55 -22.41
N LYS A 58 38.43 -10.45 -22.48
CA LYS A 58 38.64 -9.54 -21.34
C LYS A 58 37.35 -8.87 -20.90
N LEU A 59 36.50 -8.45 -21.85
CA LEU A 59 35.17 -7.91 -21.59
C LEU A 59 34.29 -8.94 -20.85
N ALA A 60 34.26 -10.17 -21.34
CA ALA A 60 33.49 -11.25 -20.71
C ALA A 60 33.94 -11.57 -19.27
N ARG A 61 35.20 -11.33 -18.93
CA ARG A 61 35.76 -11.48 -17.57
C ARG A 61 35.61 -10.24 -16.67
N GLY A 62 35.05 -9.16 -17.18
CA GLY A 62 34.93 -7.91 -16.44
C GLY A 62 36.27 -7.12 -16.37
N GLU A 63 37.31 -7.50 -17.10
CA GLU A 63 38.58 -6.79 -17.18
C GLU A 63 38.46 -5.56 -18.13
N LEU A 64 37.51 -4.65 -17.76
CA LEU A 64 37.00 -3.58 -18.64
C LEU A 64 38.09 -2.65 -19.18
N ALA A 65 39.01 -2.20 -18.32
CA ALA A 65 40.10 -1.32 -18.73
C ALA A 65 41.07 -1.97 -19.75
N THR A 66 41.28 -3.29 -19.62
CA THR A 66 42.11 -4.04 -20.59
C THR A 66 41.36 -4.24 -21.89
N ALA A 67 40.08 -4.59 -21.85
CA ALA A 67 39.23 -4.71 -23.03
C ALA A 67 39.15 -3.41 -23.80
N LEU A 68 38.96 -2.29 -23.10
CA LEU A 68 38.93 -0.94 -23.72
C LEU A 68 40.21 -0.60 -24.47
N ARG A 69 41.39 -0.87 -23.88
CA ARG A 69 42.69 -0.64 -24.55
C ARG A 69 42.84 -1.51 -25.80
N LEU A 70 42.46 -2.78 -25.74
CA LEU A 70 42.53 -3.71 -26.88
C LEU A 70 41.62 -3.28 -28.03
N PHE A 71 40.36 -2.91 -27.72
CA PHE A 71 39.43 -2.41 -28.73
C PHE A 71 39.88 -1.05 -29.29
N ALA A 72 40.42 -0.16 -28.46
CA ALA A 72 40.95 1.12 -28.93
C ALA A 72 42.13 0.90 -29.94
N ALA A 73 43.07 0.00 -29.62
CA ALA A 73 44.14 -0.37 -30.54
C ALA A 73 43.61 -0.99 -31.86
N ALA A 74 42.60 -1.86 -31.76
CA ALA A 74 41.97 -2.44 -32.93
C ALA A 74 41.25 -1.37 -33.78
N LEU A 75 40.62 -0.35 -33.15
CA LEU A 75 39.94 0.74 -33.84
C LEU A 75 40.94 1.70 -34.53
N GLN A 76 42.15 1.88 -34.02
CA GLN A 76 43.18 2.62 -34.72
C GLN A 76 43.51 1.97 -36.06
N LEU A 77 43.49 0.65 -36.13
CA LEU A 77 43.78 -0.10 -37.34
C LEU A 77 42.56 -0.26 -38.26
N ARG A 78 41.36 -0.39 -37.67
CA ARG A 78 40.10 -0.57 -38.40
C ARG A 78 39.00 0.30 -37.80
N PRO A 79 38.99 1.63 -38.07
CA PRO A 79 38.12 2.62 -37.40
C PRO A 79 36.61 2.42 -37.66
N LYS A 80 36.25 1.72 -38.72
CA LYS A 80 34.84 1.54 -39.17
C LYS A 80 34.31 0.12 -38.94
N SER A 81 34.98 -0.69 -38.12
CA SER A 81 34.48 -2.04 -37.82
C SER A 81 33.29 -2.00 -36.85
N PRO A 82 32.08 -2.38 -37.26
CA PRO A 82 30.90 -2.36 -36.37
C PRO A 82 31.06 -3.23 -35.13
N GLN A 83 31.72 -4.40 -35.27
CA GLN A 83 31.94 -5.35 -34.20
C GLN A 83 32.87 -4.78 -33.12
N ILE A 84 34.01 -4.20 -33.56
CA ILE A 84 35.00 -3.59 -32.64
C ILE A 84 34.38 -2.38 -31.95
N LEU A 85 33.67 -1.51 -32.70
CA LEU A 85 32.92 -0.37 -32.12
C LEU A 85 31.90 -0.82 -31.08
N SER A 86 31.18 -1.92 -31.31
CA SER A 86 30.24 -2.48 -30.35
C SER A 86 30.94 -3.01 -29.11
N GLY A 87 32.03 -3.75 -29.24
CA GLY A 87 32.85 -4.22 -28.10
C GLY A 87 33.42 -3.07 -27.28
N TYR A 88 33.91 -2.03 -27.97
CA TYR A 88 34.40 -0.80 -27.35
C TYR A 88 33.32 -0.08 -26.55
N GLY A 89 32.10 0.04 -27.15
CA GLY A 89 30.93 0.61 -26.48
C GLY A 89 30.49 -0.18 -25.26
N LEU A 90 30.54 -1.53 -25.30
CA LEU A 90 30.25 -2.37 -24.13
C LEU A 90 31.26 -2.16 -22.99
N ALA A 91 32.55 -2.06 -23.32
CA ALA A 91 33.58 -1.79 -22.31
C ALA A 91 33.41 -0.41 -21.67
N LEU A 92 33.13 0.63 -22.46
CA LEU A 92 32.80 1.97 -21.97
C LEU A 92 31.56 1.97 -21.05
N ASN A 93 30.50 1.30 -21.48
CA ASN A 93 29.27 1.17 -20.67
C ASN A 93 29.54 0.50 -19.32
N GLY A 94 30.33 -0.58 -19.31
CA GLY A 94 30.73 -1.27 -18.09
C GLY A 94 31.56 -0.39 -17.14
N MET A 95 32.27 0.60 -17.66
CA MET A 95 33.02 1.61 -16.90
C MET A 95 32.19 2.82 -16.50
N GLY A 96 30.87 2.84 -16.81
CA GLY A 96 29.98 3.98 -16.52
C GLY A 96 30.10 5.16 -17.49
N GLN A 97 30.91 5.04 -18.55
CA GLN A 97 31.12 6.09 -19.58
C GLN A 97 29.99 6.04 -20.63
N HIS A 98 28.76 6.27 -20.18
CA HIS A 98 27.52 6.03 -20.97
C HIS A 98 27.46 6.93 -22.23
N GLY A 99 27.91 8.18 -22.15
CA GLY A 99 27.92 9.10 -23.30
C GLY A 99 28.81 8.62 -24.44
N GLU A 100 30.02 8.18 -24.12
CA GLU A 100 30.99 7.66 -25.09
C GLU A 100 30.55 6.28 -25.63
N ALA A 101 29.93 5.46 -24.78
CA ALA A 101 29.33 4.19 -25.19
C ALA A 101 28.24 4.40 -26.25
N LEU A 102 27.32 5.37 -26.04
CA LEU A 102 26.29 5.72 -27.04
C LEU A 102 26.92 6.14 -28.38
N ALA A 103 27.95 6.99 -28.34
CA ALA A 103 28.63 7.42 -29.55
C ALA A 103 29.28 6.25 -30.31
N ALA A 104 29.87 5.30 -29.59
CA ALA A 104 30.43 4.09 -30.18
C ALA A 104 29.36 3.20 -30.82
N PHE A 105 28.21 2.98 -30.16
CA PHE A 105 27.09 2.21 -30.75
C PHE A 105 26.46 2.96 -31.94
N ASP A 106 26.29 4.27 -31.88
CA ASP A 106 25.79 5.08 -32.99
C ASP A 106 26.72 4.95 -34.23
N GLN A 107 28.04 4.95 -34.03
CA GLN A 107 29.01 4.70 -35.10
C GLN A 107 28.91 3.27 -35.63
N ALA A 108 28.77 2.24 -34.75
CA ALA A 108 28.61 0.86 -35.19
C ALA A 108 27.33 0.69 -36.06
N ILE A 109 26.23 1.28 -35.65
CA ILE A 109 24.95 1.28 -36.35
C ILE A 109 25.05 2.03 -37.69
N LYS A 110 25.75 3.15 -37.71
CA LYS A 110 26.01 3.91 -38.94
C LYS A 110 26.78 3.06 -39.99
N GLN A 111 27.74 2.25 -39.55
CA GLN A 111 28.49 1.34 -40.44
C GLN A 111 27.67 0.13 -40.86
N LYS A 112 26.78 -0.41 -39.98
CA LYS A 112 25.95 -1.55 -40.25
C LYS A 112 24.57 -1.34 -39.66
N LYS A 113 23.63 -0.79 -40.45
CA LYS A 113 22.26 -0.49 -40.00
C LYS A 113 21.48 -1.72 -39.54
N SER A 114 21.81 -2.92 -40.06
CA SER A 114 21.21 -4.19 -39.70
C SER A 114 21.94 -4.91 -38.54
N PHE A 115 22.55 -4.17 -37.62
CA PHE A 115 23.28 -4.75 -36.50
C PHE A 115 22.40 -4.79 -35.24
N ALA A 116 21.58 -5.84 -35.09
CA ALA A 116 20.59 -5.99 -34.02
C ALA A 116 21.21 -5.89 -32.63
N GLU A 117 22.39 -6.49 -32.41
CA GLU A 117 23.10 -6.47 -31.13
C GLU A 117 23.53 -5.05 -30.75
N ALA A 118 23.99 -4.23 -31.71
CA ALA A 118 24.36 -2.83 -31.44
C ALA A 118 23.12 -1.99 -31.07
N HIS A 119 21.99 -2.20 -31.72
CA HIS A 119 20.73 -1.55 -31.37
C HIS A 119 20.29 -1.96 -29.97
N ASN A 120 20.33 -3.24 -29.62
CA ASN A 120 20.00 -3.72 -28.28
C ASN A 120 20.92 -3.12 -27.21
N ASN A 121 22.24 -3.12 -27.44
CA ASN A 121 23.21 -2.58 -26.49
C ASN A 121 23.06 -1.06 -26.31
N ARG A 122 22.79 -0.32 -27.40
CA ARG A 122 22.45 1.10 -27.35
C ARG A 122 21.22 1.35 -26.45
N GLY A 123 20.17 0.56 -26.63
CA GLY A 123 18.97 0.61 -25.79
C GLY A 123 19.29 0.36 -24.33
N GLY A 124 20.18 -0.59 -24.01
CA GLY A 124 20.62 -0.87 -22.64
C GLY A 124 21.32 0.34 -21.99
N VAL A 125 22.18 1.06 -22.74
CA VAL A 125 22.81 2.30 -22.25
C VAL A 125 21.75 3.39 -22.00
N LEU A 126 20.78 3.53 -22.90
CA LEU A 126 19.69 4.52 -22.75
C LEU A 126 18.81 4.23 -21.54
N VAL A 127 18.59 2.95 -21.19
CA VAL A 127 17.92 2.56 -19.94
C VAL A 127 18.75 3.01 -18.73
N ALA A 128 20.06 2.82 -18.73
CA ALA A 128 20.95 3.27 -17.66
C ALA A 128 20.91 4.80 -17.49
N LEU A 129 20.65 5.54 -18.55
CA LEU A 129 20.47 7.00 -18.56
C LEU A 129 19.01 7.42 -18.28
N ASN A 130 18.11 6.52 -17.89
CA ASN A 130 16.66 6.76 -17.71
C ASN A 130 15.94 7.31 -18.97
N ARG A 131 16.49 7.16 -20.16
CA ARG A 131 15.91 7.58 -21.45
C ARG A 131 15.07 6.45 -22.04
N HIS A 132 14.01 6.07 -21.35
CA HIS A 132 13.23 4.84 -21.67
C HIS A 132 12.53 4.90 -23.04
N ALA A 133 12.10 6.08 -23.50
CA ALA A 133 11.49 6.24 -24.82
C ALA A 133 12.50 5.96 -25.95
N ASP A 134 13.70 6.54 -25.85
CA ASP A 134 14.77 6.33 -26.84
C ASP A 134 15.31 4.89 -26.80
N ALA A 135 15.31 4.29 -25.59
CA ALA A 135 15.67 2.88 -25.41
C ALA A 135 14.67 1.98 -26.13
N LEU A 136 13.36 2.24 -25.99
CA LEU A 136 12.31 1.50 -26.66
C LEU A 136 12.50 1.51 -28.18
N GLU A 137 12.76 2.68 -28.80
CA GLU A 137 13.03 2.76 -30.23
C GLU A 137 14.22 1.87 -30.64
N SER A 138 15.29 1.87 -29.85
CA SER A 138 16.46 1.04 -30.11
C SER A 138 16.16 -0.46 -30.03
N PHE A 139 15.38 -0.89 -29.01
CA PHE A 139 14.96 -2.28 -28.88
C PHE A 139 13.98 -2.70 -29.99
N GLU A 140 13.07 -1.84 -30.41
CA GLU A 140 12.16 -2.08 -31.53
C GLU A 140 12.95 -2.27 -32.84
N ARG A 141 14.00 -1.51 -33.09
CA ARG A 141 14.91 -1.71 -34.22
C ARG A 141 15.64 -3.05 -34.13
N ALA A 142 16.15 -3.41 -32.94
CA ALA A 142 16.81 -4.71 -32.74
C ALA A 142 15.86 -5.87 -33.05
N VAL A 143 14.62 -5.81 -32.55
CA VAL A 143 13.58 -6.83 -32.79
C VAL A 143 13.12 -6.86 -34.26
N ALA A 144 13.03 -5.71 -34.92
CA ALA A 144 12.69 -5.65 -36.35
C ALA A 144 13.75 -6.30 -37.23
N ILE A 145 15.04 -6.16 -36.86
CA ILE A 145 16.17 -6.80 -37.57
C ILE A 145 16.22 -8.31 -37.27
N LYS A 146 16.00 -8.69 -35.99
CA LYS A 146 16.11 -10.05 -35.50
C LYS A 146 14.91 -10.42 -34.63
N PRO A 147 13.78 -10.88 -35.19
CA PRO A 147 12.52 -11.14 -34.46
C PRO A 147 12.62 -12.24 -33.39
N ASP A 148 13.61 -13.14 -33.49
CA ASP A 148 13.90 -14.22 -32.56
C ASP A 148 14.94 -13.83 -31.47
N TYR A 149 15.26 -12.57 -31.34
CA TYR A 149 16.20 -12.05 -30.33
C TYR A 149 15.51 -11.93 -28.95
N ALA A 150 15.53 -13.01 -28.16
CA ALA A 150 14.86 -13.09 -26.88
C ALA A 150 15.25 -11.96 -25.91
N GLU A 151 16.54 -11.58 -25.87
CA GLU A 151 17.03 -10.51 -24.99
C GLU A 151 16.48 -9.14 -25.42
N ALA A 152 16.43 -8.86 -26.71
CA ALA A 152 15.85 -7.60 -27.22
C ALA A 152 14.33 -7.53 -26.94
N GLN A 153 13.60 -8.64 -27.04
CA GLN A 153 12.18 -8.72 -26.65
C GLN A 153 12.00 -8.45 -25.15
N TYR A 154 12.84 -9.05 -24.30
CA TYR A 154 12.86 -8.79 -22.87
C TYR A 154 13.13 -7.31 -22.56
N ASN A 155 14.18 -6.73 -23.15
CA ASN A 155 14.55 -5.35 -22.94
C ASN A 155 13.47 -4.36 -23.44
N ARG A 156 12.83 -4.69 -24.57
CA ARG A 156 11.66 -3.97 -25.08
C ARG A 156 10.51 -3.98 -24.06
N GLY A 157 10.19 -5.16 -23.51
CA GLY A 157 9.18 -5.30 -22.47
C GLY A 157 9.51 -4.50 -21.22
N PHE A 158 10.77 -4.49 -20.79
CA PHE A 158 11.23 -3.69 -19.66
C PHE A 158 11.04 -2.18 -19.93
N ALA A 159 11.46 -1.68 -21.09
CA ALA A 159 11.30 -0.27 -21.45
C ALA A 159 9.81 0.15 -21.52
N LEU A 160 8.95 -0.71 -22.11
CA LEU A 160 7.51 -0.49 -22.15
C LEU A 160 6.88 -0.41 -20.75
N HIS A 161 7.29 -1.30 -19.84
CA HIS A 161 6.85 -1.25 -18.44
C HIS A 161 7.25 0.06 -17.76
N ARG A 162 8.51 0.48 -17.94
CA ARG A 162 8.99 1.77 -17.40
C ARG A 162 8.25 2.99 -17.94
N LEU A 163 7.65 2.87 -19.13
CA LEU A 163 6.79 3.88 -19.76
C LEU A 163 5.29 3.73 -19.40
N GLY A 164 4.94 2.78 -18.51
CA GLY A 164 3.54 2.52 -18.11
C GLY A 164 2.72 1.73 -19.15
N ARG A 165 3.32 1.32 -20.29
CA ARG A 165 2.65 0.59 -21.39
C ARG A 165 2.58 -0.91 -21.07
N ASN A 166 1.97 -1.26 -19.91
CA ASN A 166 2.04 -2.62 -19.34
C ASN A 166 1.40 -3.70 -20.23
N GLY A 167 0.33 -3.39 -20.97
CA GLY A 167 -0.28 -4.36 -21.89
C GLY A 167 0.64 -4.77 -23.04
N GLU A 168 1.46 -3.87 -23.55
CA GLU A 168 2.45 -4.15 -24.60
C GLU A 168 3.71 -4.79 -23.99
N ALA A 169 4.09 -4.37 -22.77
CA ALA A 169 5.17 -5.00 -22.02
C ALA A 169 4.91 -6.49 -21.79
N LEU A 170 3.68 -6.86 -21.43
CA LEU A 170 3.28 -8.24 -21.21
C LEU A 170 3.53 -9.09 -22.47
N LYS A 171 3.05 -8.63 -23.62
CA LYS A 171 3.25 -9.33 -24.91
C LYS A 171 4.73 -9.50 -25.27
N ALA A 172 5.55 -8.50 -25.00
CA ALA A 172 6.99 -8.56 -25.26
C ALA A 172 7.69 -9.58 -24.33
N MET A 173 7.32 -9.61 -23.05
CA MET A 173 7.82 -10.61 -22.09
C MET A 173 7.40 -12.03 -22.44
N GLU A 174 6.13 -12.24 -22.82
CA GLU A 174 5.63 -13.53 -23.29
C GLU A 174 6.42 -14.02 -24.53
N ARG A 175 6.72 -13.12 -25.46
CA ARG A 175 7.54 -13.44 -26.63
C ARG A 175 8.98 -13.80 -26.24
N ALA A 176 9.60 -13.07 -25.31
CA ALA A 176 10.94 -13.41 -24.81
C ALA A 176 10.97 -14.79 -24.15
N ILE A 177 9.97 -15.13 -23.36
CA ILE A 177 9.80 -16.43 -22.70
C ILE A 177 9.58 -17.53 -23.74
N ALA A 178 8.74 -17.31 -24.75
CA ALA A 178 8.51 -18.30 -25.84
C ALA A 178 9.78 -18.61 -26.62
N LEU A 179 10.64 -17.59 -26.85
CA LEU A 179 11.92 -17.74 -27.52
C LEU A 179 12.99 -18.41 -26.64
N ARG A 180 12.95 -18.19 -25.34
CA ARG A 180 13.87 -18.78 -24.38
C ARG A 180 13.13 -19.15 -23.09
N PRO A 181 12.53 -20.37 -23.02
CA PRO A 181 11.74 -20.79 -21.83
C PRO A 181 12.52 -20.80 -20.51
N GLY A 182 13.83 -21.00 -20.55
CA GLY A 182 14.74 -20.94 -19.39
C GLY A 182 15.23 -19.52 -19.04
N TYR A 183 14.58 -18.45 -19.49
CA TYR A 183 15.02 -17.09 -19.23
C TYR A 183 14.43 -16.58 -17.89
N ALA A 184 15.09 -16.92 -16.77
CA ALA A 184 14.63 -16.61 -15.42
C ALA A 184 14.28 -15.12 -15.22
N LYS A 185 15.12 -14.19 -15.69
CA LYS A 185 14.86 -12.75 -15.60
C LYS A 185 13.60 -12.32 -16.37
N ALA A 186 13.30 -12.96 -17.51
CA ALA A 186 12.09 -12.65 -18.25
C ALA A 186 10.84 -13.12 -17.50
N HIS A 187 10.86 -14.30 -16.88
CA HIS A 187 9.78 -14.73 -15.99
C HIS A 187 9.61 -13.82 -14.79
N ALA A 188 10.70 -13.37 -14.15
CA ALA A 188 10.61 -12.44 -13.01
C ALA A 188 9.95 -11.11 -13.43
N ASN A 189 10.41 -10.48 -14.52
CA ASN A 189 9.83 -9.22 -14.99
C ASN A 189 8.43 -9.38 -15.61
N HIS A 190 8.11 -10.55 -16.15
CA HIS A 190 6.72 -10.90 -16.53
C HIS A 190 5.80 -10.85 -15.32
N GLY A 191 6.25 -11.37 -14.17
CA GLY A 191 5.55 -11.23 -12.90
C GLY A 191 5.34 -9.77 -12.47
N VAL A 192 6.39 -8.92 -12.58
CA VAL A 192 6.28 -7.48 -12.27
C VAL A 192 5.23 -6.80 -13.15
N VAL A 193 5.20 -7.10 -14.44
CA VAL A 193 4.23 -6.53 -15.39
C VAL A 193 2.80 -7.01 -15.08
N LEU A 194 2.62 -8.30 -14.74
CA LEU A 194 1.33 -8.86 -14.35
C LEU A 194 0.80 -8.18 -13.05
N ASP A 195 1.66 -7.97 -12.07
CA ASP A 195 1.29 -7.31 -10.83
C ASP A 195 0.87 -5.85 -11.09
N ALA A 196 1.61 -5.14 -11.94
CA ALA A 196 1.24 -3.79 -12.38
C ALA A 196 -0.09 -3.72 -13.16
N LEU A 197 -0.57 -4.84 -13.72
CA LEU A 197 -1.89 -5.00 -14.35
C LEU A 197 -2.97 -5.49 -13.36
N GLY A 198 -2.66 -5.62 -12.06
CA GLY A 198 -3.57 -6.13 -11.04
C GLY A 198 -3.75 -7.66 -11.06
N ARG A 199 -2.96 -8.39 -11.85
CA ARG A 199 -2.99 -9.85 -11.99
C ARG A 199 -2.01 -10.52 -11.01
N THR A 200 -2.12 -10.16 -9.73
CA THR A 200 -1.14 -10.54 -8.69
C THR A 200 -1.00 -12.07 -8.51
N ALA A 201 -2.07 -12.84 -8.66
CA ALA A 201 -2.00 -14.30 -8.58
C ALA A 201 -1.17 -14.91 -9.73
N ASP A 202 -1.34 -14.38 -10.94
CA ASP A 202 -0.55 -14.81 -12.11
C ASP A 202 0.92 -14.38 -11.98
N ALA A 203 1.14 -13.21 -11.35
CA ALA A 203 2.50 -12.71 -11.04
C ALA A 203 3.26 -13.69 -10.14
N ILE A 204 2.64 -14.20 -9.08
CA ILE A 204 3.24 -15.23 -8.20
C ILE A 204 3.66 -16.45 -9.00
N THR A 205 2.79 -16.95 -9.89
CA THR A 205 3.11 -18.09 -10.76
C THR A 205 4.35 -17.81 -11.62
N SER A 206 4.51 -16.59 -12.10
CA SER A 206 5.66 -16.18 -12.91
C SER A 206 6.94 -16.10 -12.09
N TYR A 207 6.87 -15.57 -10.85
CA TYR A 207 7.99 -15.57 -9.91
C TYR A 207 8.39 -17.00 -9.53
N ASP A 208 7.43 -17.91 -9.30
CA ASP A 208 7.70 -19.32 -9.03
C ASP A 208 8.49 -19.98 -10.16
N ARG A 209 8.12 -19.71 -11.42
CA ARG A 209 8.87 -20.19 -12.59
C ARG A 209 10.27 -19.62 -12.67
N ALA A 210 10.43 -18.31 -12.41
CA ALA A 210 11.74 -17.66 -12.37
C ALA A 210 12.66 -18.33 -11.33
N LEU A 211 12.14 -18.57 -10.13
CA LEU A 211 12.85 -19.16 -9.00
C LEU A 211 13.10 -20.67 -9.19
N ALA A 212 12.27 -21.37 -9.97
CA ALA A 212 12.52 -22.75 -10.36
C ALA A 212 13.67 -22.87 -11.35
N ILE A 213 13.85 -21.89 -12.24
CA ILE A 213 14.96 -21.85 -13.21
C ILE A 213 16.25 -21.41 -12.53
N GLN A 214 16.17 -20.36 -11.73
CA GLN A 214 17.31 -19.80 -10.99
C GLN A 214 16.87 -19.51 -9.56
N GLY A 215 17.27 -20.36 -8.63
CA GLY A 215 16.82 -20.33 -7.25
C GLY A 215 17.26 -19.11 -6.46
N ASP A 216 18.36 -18.47 -6.83
CA ASP A 216 18.91 -17.27 -6.20
C ASP A 216 18.67 -16.06 -7.12
N LEU A 217 17.47 -15.47 -6.98
CA LEU A 217 17.05 -14.23 -7.64
C LEU A 217 16.43 -13.31 -6.57
N PRO A 218 17.23 -12.43 -5.95
CA PRO A 218 16.76 -11.57 -4.86
C PRO A 218 15.52 -10.76 -5.20
N ASP A 219 15.51 -10.12 -6.38
CA ASP A 219 14.36 -9.31 -6.83
C ASP A 219 13.10 -10.17 -7.00
N ALA A 220 13.23 -11.41 -7.51
CA ALA A 220 12.08 -12.30 -7.68
C ALA A 220 11.53 -12.77 -6.32
N LEU A 221 12.40 -13.08 -5.35
CA LEU A 221 12.00 -13.43 -3.98
C LEU A 221 11.31 -12.28 -3.28
N LEU A 222 11.85 -11.06 -3.40
CA LEU A 222 11.26 -9.86 -2.81
C LEU A 222 9.89 -9.54 -3.43
N ASN A 223 9.80 -9.52 -4.75
CA ASN A 223 8.56 -9.21 -5.46
C ASN A 223 7.49 -10.28 -5.23
N ARG A 224 7.89 -11.57 -5.18
CA ARG A 224 7.00 -12.67 -4.79
C ARG A 224 6.43 -12.45 -3.38
N ALA A 225 7.29 -12.08 -2.43
CA ALA A 225 6.84 -11.78 -1.07
C ALA A 225 5.88 -10.59 -1.02
N ALA A 226 6.14 -9.54 -1.79
CA ALA A 226 5.25 -8.39 -1.89
C ALA A 226 3.88 -8.76 -2.50
N ALA A 227 3.88 -9.57 -3.56
CA ALA A 227 2.65 -10.08 -4.18
C ALA A 227 1.85 -10.99 -3.24
N LEU A 228 2.52 -11.88 -2.51
CA LEU A 228 1.90 -12.74 -1.49
C LEU A 228 1.33 -11.92 -0.32
N HIS A 229 2.04 -10.90 0.12
CA HIS A 229 1.55 -9.96 1.14
C HIS A 229 0.27 -9.23 0.66
N ALA A 230 0.24 -8.77 -0.59
CA ALA A 230 -0.95 -8.13 -1.17
C ALA A 230 -2.17 -9.08 -1.20
N LEU A 231 -1.94 -10.38 -1.40
CA LEU A 231 -2.96 -11.42 -1.34
C LEU A 231 -3.18 -11.99 0.09
N LYS A 232 -2.58 -11.39 1.12
CA LYS A 232 -2.66 -11.81 2.53
C LYS A 232 -2.17 -13.23 2.81
N ARG A 233 -1.27 -13.75 1.98
CA ARG A 233 -0.61 -15.05 2.13
C ARG A 233 0.71 -14.88 2.89
N TYR A 234 0.61 -14.44 4.14
CA TYR A 234 1.75 -13.95 4.93
C TYR A 234 2.81 -15.00 5.25
N ASP A 235 2.40 -16.24 5.54
CA ASP A 235 3.35 -17.32 5.82
C ASP A 235 4.24 -17.65 4.62
N GLU A 236 3.65 -17.66 3.42
CA GLU A 236 4.40 -17.87 2.18
C GLU A 236 5.27 -16.66 1.81
N ALA A 237 4.82 -15.45 2.17
CA ALA A 237 5.64 -14.25 2.04
C ALA A 237 6.88 -14.34 2.94
N LEU A 238 6.73 -14.78 4.20
CA LEU A 238 7.85 -15.01 5.11
C LEU A 238 8.84 -16.04 4.57
N GLN A 239 8.36 -17.18 4.05
CA GLN A 239 9.23 -18.19 3.43
C GLN A 239 10.10 -17.61 2.30
N SER A 240 9.52 -16.73 1.48
CA SER A 240 10.27 -16.05 0.41
C SER A 240 11.32 -15.10 0.96
N LEU A 241 10.98 -14.35 2.02
CA LEU A 241 11.87 -13.39 2.67
C LEU A 241 12.97 -14.08 3.48
N ASP A 242 12.65 -15.15 4.19
CA ASP A 242 13.64 -15.94 4.92
C ASP A 242 14.65 -16.57 3.95
N ARG A 243 14.20 -17.06 2.78
CA ARG A 243 15.09 -17.53 1.72
C ARG A 243 15.94 -16.41 1.13
N LEU A 244 15.37 -15.22 0.91
CA LEU A 244 16.10 -14.05 0.44
C LEU A 244 17.20 -13.67 1.43
N LEU A 245 16.85 -13.54 2.71
CA LEU A 245 17.79 -13.08 3.74
C LEU A 245 18.84 -14.13 4.15
N ALA A 246 18.55 -15.42 3.95
CA ALA A 246 19.54 -16.48 4.11
C ALA A 246 20.67 -16.39 3.05
N GLY A 247 20.35 -16.05 1.80
CA GLY A 247 21.33 -15.82 0.74
C GLY A 247 21.94 -14.42 0.76
N HIS A 248 21.15 -13.44 1.17
CA HIS A 248 21.48 -12.01 1.11
C HIS A 248 21.18 -11.31 2.45
N PRO A 249 21.94 -11.57 3.54
CA PRO A 249 21.63 -11.05 4.88
C PRO A 249 21.67 -9.52 4.99
N ASN A 250 22.33 -8.85 4.05
CA ASN A 250 22.45 -7.38 4.00
C ASN A 250 21.42 -6.72 3.07
N HIS A 251 20.32 -7.42 2.73
CA HIS A 251 19.30 -6.88 1.84
C HIS A 251 18.29 -6.01 2.61
N ALA A 252 18.49 -4.69 2.63
CA ALA A 252 17.68 -3.75 3.42
C ALA A 252 16.17 -3.80 3.09
N ASP A 253 15.79 -3.83 1.79
CA ASP A 253 14.38 -3.96 1.39
C ASP A 253 13.77 -5.31 1.82
N GLY A 254 14.56 -6.38 1.86
CA GLY A 254 14.14 -7.68 2.37
C GLY A 254 13.78 -7.62 3.86
N HIS A 255 14.63 -7.02 4.68
CA HIS A 255 14.35 -6.79 6.10
C HIS A 255 13.11 -5.91 6.29
N TYR A 256 13.01 -4.81 5.56
CA TYR A 256 11.83 -3.93 5.63
C TYR A 256 10.54 -4.66 5.26
N MET A 257 10.55 -5.43 4.16
CA MET A 257 9.36 -6.19 3.74
C MET A 257 8.99 -7.28 4.76
N ARG A 258 10.00 -7.92 5.39
CA ARG A 258 9.78 -8.87 6.49
C ARG A 258 9.10 -8.18 7.67
N GLY A 259 9.55 -6.98 8.04
CA GLY A 259 8.92 -6.16 9.08
C GLY A 259 7.44 -5.88 8.78
N ARG A 260 7.10 -5.54 7.54
CA ARG A 260 5.70 -5.34 7.10
C ARG A 260 4.85 -6.61 7.28
N VAL A 261 5.39 -7.77 6.91
CA VAL A 261 4.68 -9.05 7.12
C VAL A 261 4.51 -9.35 8.60
N MET A 262 5.51 -9.05 9.44
CA MET A 262 5.43 -9.24 10.89
C MET A 262 4.32 -8.42 11.55
N VAL A 263 4.07 -7.18 11.08
CA VAL A 263 2.93 -6.37 11.55
C VAL A 263 1.61 -7.10 11.28
N GLU A 264 1.42 -7.60 10.06
CA GLU A 264 0.19 -8.31 9.68
C GLU A 264 -0.02 -9.61 10.48
N LEU A 265 1.07 -10.24 10.92
CA LEU A 265 1.08 -11.40 11.80
C LEU A 265 0.94 -11.03 13.29
N ASN A 266 0.70 -9.77 13.61
CA ASN A 266 0.60 -9.25 14.97
C ASN A 266 1.87 -9.47 15.82
N ARG A 267 3.07 -9.33 15.21
CA ARG A 267 4.39 -9.50 15.82
C ARG A 267 5.16 -8.16 15.81
N PRO A 268 4.73 -7.18 16.63
CA PRO A 268 5.28 -5.83 16.58
C PRO A 268 6.77 -5.73 16.90
N ASP A 269 7.27 -6.50 17.86
CA ASP A 269 8.69 -6.44 18.26
C ASP A 269 9.60 -6.94 17.14
N ASP A 270 9.22 -8.03 16.46
CA ASP A 270 9.94 -8.52 15.27
C ASP A 270 9.87 -7.54 14.11
N ALA A 271 8.73 -6.87 13.93
CA ALA A 271 8.56 -5.86 12.89
C ALA A 271 9.49 -4.68 13.09
N VAL A 272 9.59 -4.19 14.34
CA VAL A 272 10.49 -3.10 14.71
C VAL A 272 11.95 -3.51 14.50
N ALA A 273 12.36 -4.70 14.96
CA ALA A 273 13.72 -5.20 14.79
C ALA A 273 14.11 -5.29 13.30
N CYS A 274 13.18 -5.74 12.45
CA CYS A 274 13.41 -5.79 11.00
C CYS A 274 13.59 -4.38 10.39
N CYS A 275 12.81 -3.39 10.81
CA CYS A 275 12.98 -2.01 10.34
C CYS A 275 14.28 -1.38 10.82
N GLU A 276 14.67 -1.61 12.09
CA GLU A 276 15.95 -1.14 12.63
C GLU A 276 17.13 -1.73 11.86
N GLN A 277 17.07 -3.03 11.53
CA GLN A 277 18.08 -3.67 10.68
C GLN A 277 18.12 -3.08 9.27
N ALA A 278 16.96 -2.80 8.66
CA ALA A 278 16.90 -2.16 7.35
C ALA A 278 17.54 -0.76 7.36
N VAL A 279 17.30 0.03 8.42
CA VAL A 279 17.91 1.36 8.61
C VAL A 279 19.42 1.26 8.88
N ALA A 280 19.87 0.26 9.64
CA ALA A 280 21.30 0.03 9.88
C ALA A 280 22.05 -0.30 8.58
N LEU A 281 21.44 -1.10 7.70
CA LEU A 281 22.02 -1.47 6.40
C LEU A 281 21.94 -0.32 5.37
N ASN A 282 20.89 0.46 5.41
CA ASN A 282 20.71 1.63 4.54
C ASN A 282 20.23 2.85 5.35
N PRO A 283 21.14 3.71 5.80
CA PRO A 283 20.79 4.91 6.57
C PRO A 283 19.86 5.90 5.85
N GLU A 284 19.78 5.86 4.53
CA GLU A 284 18.87 6.69 3.72
C GLU A 284 17.48 6.05 3.54
N PHE A 285 17.21 4.92 4.18
CA PHE A 285 15.92 4.23 4.03
C PHE A 285 14.81 4.93 4.85
N THR A 286 14.38 6.08 4.36
CA THR A 286 13.41 6.96 5.04
C THR A 286 12.08 6.27 5.34
N ARG A 287 11.64 5.37 4.45
CA ARG A 287 10.42 4.57 4.65
C ARG A 287 10.50 3.72 5.93
N ALA A 288 11.59 2.99 6.13
CA ALA A 288 11.77 2.20 7.35
C ALA A 288 11.83 3.09 8.60
N ARG A 289 12.43 4.28 8.52
CA ARG A 289 12.48 5.23 9.64
C ARG A 289 11.10 5.72 10.08
N TRP A 290 10.21 6.05 9.12
CA TRP A 290 8.84 6.44 9.41
C TRP A 290 8.00 5.29 9.97
N THR A 291 8.21 4.07 9.47
CA THR A 291 7.41 2.92 9.89
C THR A 291 7.85 2.32 11.23
N THR A 292 9.09 2.50 11.65
CA THR A 292 9.61 1.93 12.91
C THR A 292 8.76 2.32 14.13
N PRO A 293 8.41 3.60 14.39
CA PRO A 293 7.49 3.95 15.48
C PRO A 293 6.12 3.28 15.34
N LEU A 294 5.57 3.27 14.13
CA LEU A 294 4.21 2.78 13.84
C LEU A 294 4.08 1.27 14.04
N PHE A 295 5.14 0.52 13.76
CA PHE A 295 5.17 -0.93 13.89
C PHE A 295 5.24 -1.43 15.35
N THR A 296 5.37 -0.51 16.32
CA THR A 296 5.19 -0.83 17.75
C THR A 296 3.73 -1.14 18.11
N LEU A 297 2.77 -0.68 17.28
CA LEU A 297 1.34 -0.80 17.51
C LEU A 297 0.81 -2.11 16.93
N PRO A 298 0.42 -3.10 17.75
CA PRO A 298 -0.14 -4.35 17.24
C PRO A 298 -1.55 -4.15 16.69
N ILE A 299 -1.99 -5.07 15.84
CA ILE A 299 -3.38 -5.13 15.35
C ILE A 299 -4.33 -5.45 16.49
N LEU A 300 -3.96 -6.39 17.34
CA LEU A 300 -4.77 -6.86 18.47
C LEU A 300 -3.90 -7.05 19.70
N TYR A 301 -4.40 -6.60 20.86
CA TYR A 301 -3.73 -6.68 22.15
C TYR A 301 -4.08 -7.99 22.88
N ALA A 302 -3.07 -8.61 23.49
CA ALA A 302 -3.27 -9.81 24.30
C ALA A 302 -3.84 -9.47 25.70
N VAL A 303 -3.42 -8.37 26.28
CA VAL A 303 -3.83 -7.89 27.61
C VAL A 303 -3.91 -6.36 27.65
N GLN A 304 -4.75 -5.83 28.54
CA GLN A 304 -4.96 -4.39 28.66
C GLN A 304 -3.67 -3.61 28.98
N SER A 305 -2.82 -4.16 29.85
CA SER A 305 -1.57 -3.46 30.26
C SER A 305 -0.60 -3.23 29.10
N GLU A 306 -0.68 -4.04 28.04
CA GLU A 306 0.15 -3.90 26.85
C GLU A 306 -0.11 -2.57 26.13
N ILE A 307 -1.33 -2.05 26.14
CA ILE A 307 -1.72 -0.81 25.48
C ILE A 307 -0.83 0.36 25.94
N ALA A 308 -0.68 0.55 27.26
CA ALA A 308 0.12 1.64 27.81
C ALA A 308 1.61 1.50 27.42
N VAL A 309 2.14 0.28 27.43
CA VAL A 309 3.54 0.00 27.06
C VAL A 309 3.78 0.33 25.59
N ARG A 310 2.87 -0.09 24.70
CA ARG A 310 2.99 0.17 23.25
C ARG A 310 2.85 1.65 22.91
N ARG A 311 1.94 2.37 23.58
CA ARG A 311 1.81 3.83 23.42
C ARG A 311 3.08 4.58 23.85
N ALA A 312 3.65 4.21 24.99
CA ALA A 312 4.89 4.82 25.48
C ALA A 312 6.08 4.53 24.53
N ASP A 313 6.18 3.30 23.98
CA ASP A 313 7.23 2.97 23.00
C ASP A 313 7.04 3.72 21.68
N TYR A 314 5.80 3.82 21.18
CA TYR A 314 5.46 4.63 20.01
C TYR A 314 5.89 6.10 20.20
N GLU A 315 5.48 6.72 21.30
CA GLU A 315 5.82 8.09 21.62
C GLU A 315 7.34 8.31 21.70
N ARG A 316 8.03 7.46 22.44
CA ARG A 316 9.50 7.52 22.61
C ARG A 316 10.22 7.48 21.27
N ARG A 317 9.82 6.55 20.38
CA ARG A 317 10.43 6.39 19.06
C ARG A 317 10.10 7.55 18.13
N LEU A 318 8.89 8.06 18.19
CA LEU A 318 8.48 9.20 17.37
C LEU A 318 9.22 10.49 17.80
N ARG A 319 9.40 10.71 19.13
CA ARG A 319 10.23 11.81 19.66
C ARG A 319 11.69 11.69 19.25
N ALA A 320 12.25 10.48 19.25
CA ALA A 320 13.61 10.22 18.76
C ALA A 320 13.73 10.55 17.26
N LEU A 321 12.78 10.10 16.44
CA LEU A 321 12.73 10.41 15.01
C LEU A 321 12.65 11.94 14.78
N ARG A 322 11.80 12.64 15.52
CA ARG A 322 11.70 14.11 15.49
C ARG A 322 13.05 14.77 15.79
N SER A 323 13.71 14.35 16.88
CA SER A 323 15.02 14.86 17.27
C SER A 323 16.09 14.64 16.20
N ASP A 324 16.05 13.47 15.53
CA ASP A 324 17.02 13.16 14.47
C ASP A 324 16.80 14.02 13.22
N ILE A 325 15.53 14.25 12.84
CA ILE A 325 15.16 15.14 11.72
C ILE A 325 15.57 16.60 12.05
N GLU A 326 15.23 17.07 13.22
CA GLU A 326 15.53 18.46 13.65
C GLU A 326 17.03 18.75 13.75
N ALA A 327 17.81 17.75 14.12
CA ALA A 327 19.26 17.86 14.20
C ALA A 327 19.97 17.59 12.84
N GLY A 328 19.22 17.31 11.77
CA GLY A 328 19.80 16.99 10.46
C GLY A 328 20.64 15.70 10.43
N ARG A 329 20.38 14.77 11.35
CA ARG A 329 21.12 13.52 11.45
C ARG A 329 20.68 12.45 10.45
N ILE A 330 19.53 12.63 9.80
CA ILE A 330 19.02 11.65 8.85
C ILE A 330 19.43 12.05 7.44
N PRO A 331 20.22 11.22 6.75
CA PRO A 331 20.46 11.41 5.33
C PRO A 331 19.20 11.06 4.50
N GLY A 332 19.05 11.73 3.38
CA GLY A 332 17.96 11.47 2.44
C GLY A 332 16.69 12.30 2.62
N ASP A 333 15.79 12.15 1.68
CA ASP A 333 14.54 12.91 1.59
C ASP A 333 13.43 12.23 2.39
N MET A 334 13.15 12.73 3.58
CA MET A 334 12.14 12.19 4.49
C MET A 334 10.70 12.24 3.94
N THR A 335 10.41 13.07 2.94
CA THR A 335 9.08 13.10 2.32
C THR A 335 8.73 11.79 1.62
N LYS A 336 9.74 11.06 1.11
CA LYS A 336 9.54 9.79 0.38
C LYS A 336 9.05 8.62 1.27
N GLY A 337 9.10 8.78 2.58
CA GLY A 337 8.71 7.73 3.52
C GLY A 337 7.37 7.97 4.22
N LEU A 338 6.91 9.23 4.26
CA LEU A 338 5.79 9.67 5.10
C LEU A 338 4.48 8.91 4.84
N GLY A 339 4.12 8.70 3.57
CA GLY A 339 2.83 8.09 3.22
C GLY A 339 2.74 6.58 3.42
N TRP A 340 3.87 5.89 3.61
CA TRP A 340 3.89 4.41 3.60
C TRP A 340 3.32 3.75 4.84
N ALA A 341 3.14 4.49 5.93
CA ALA A 341 2.45 4.00 7.11
C ALA A 341 1.80 5.17 7.85
N GLN A 342 0.61 4.91 8.37
CA GLN A 342 -0.15 5.84 9.19
C GLN A 342 -0.39 5.20 10.55
N PRO A 343 -0.55 5.96 11.64
CA PRO A 343 -0.80 5.42 12.98
C PRO A 343 -2.24 4.87 13.12
N PHE A 344 -2.67 4.06 12.16
CA PHE A 344 -4.04 3.54 12.04
C PHE A 344 -4.49 2.79 13.30
N PHE A 345 -3.64 1.89 13.82
CA PHE A 345 -4.00 1.08 14.99
C PHE A 345 -3.94 1.84 16.32
N LEU A 346 -3.43 3.07 16.35
CA LEU A 346 -3.47 3.92 17.53
C LEU A 346 -4.92 4.20 17.98
N ALA A 347 -5.81 4.41 17.03
CA ALA A 347 -7.22 4.71 17.27
C ALA A 347 -7.99 3.61 18.00
N TYR A 348 -7.54 2.35 17.92
CA TYR A 348 -8.25 1.18 18.44
C TYR A 348 -7.86 0.77 19.86
N GLN A 349 -7.39 1.72 20.67
CA GLN A 349 -6.88 1.49 22.02
C GLN A 349 -7.82 2.02 23.12
N GLY A 350 -8.96 2.62 22.76
CA GLY A 350 -9.92 3.20 23.72
C GLY A 350 -9.39 4.40 24.50
N GLN A 351 -8.37 5.09 23.99
CA GLN A 351 -7.73 6.23 24.66
C GLN A 351 -7.71 7.45 23.74
N CYS A 352 -7.67 8.66 24.33
CA CYS A 352 -7.47 9.89 23.56
C CYS A 352 -6.12 9.89 22.85
N ASP A 353 -6.12 10.21 21.57
CA ASP A 353 -4.93 10.15 20.71
C ASP A 353 -4.39 11.53 20.34
N ARG A 354 -5.02 12.62 20.84
CA ARG A 354 -4.72 13.99 20.44
C ARG A 354 -3.23 14.31 20.48
N ASP A 355 -2.57 14.06 21.60
CA ASP A 355 -1.17 14.46 21.79
C ASP A 355 -0.22 13.64 20.89
N LEU A 356 -0.48 12.34 20.73
CA LEU A 356 0.34 11.46 19.90
C LEU A 356 0.12 11.74 18.40
N GLN A 357 -1.11 12.03 18.01
CA GLN A 357 -1.43 12.44 16.62
C GLN A 357 -0.84 13.81 16.31
N THR A 358 -0.91 14.75 17.25
CA THR A 358 -0.28 16.08 17.10
C THR A 358 1.24 15.95 16.90
N LEU A 359 1.89 15.12 17.71
CA LEU A 359 3.33 14.86 17.56
C LEU A 359 3.69 14.32 16.19
N PHE A 360 2.90 13.37 15.66
CA PHE A 360 3.09 12.80 14.32
C PHE A 360 2.78 13.84 13.22
N GLY A 361 1.65 14.53 13.33
CA GLY A 361 1.19 15.51 12.34
C GLY A 361 2.10 16.72 12.21
N GLU A 362 2.57 17.29 13.34
CA GLU A 362 3.57 18.36 13.33
C GLU A 362 4.85 17.96 12.60
N LEU A 363 5.34 16.73 12.86
CA LEU A 363 6.53 16.22 12.21
C LEU A 363 6.31 16.03 10.70
N ALA A 364 5.16 15.48 10.31
CA ALA A 364 4.77 15.30 8.92
C ALA A 364 4.72 16.64 8.17
N VAL A 365 4.02 17.63 8.73
CA VAL A 365 3.89 18.98 8.15
C VAL A 365 5.26 19.65 8.03
N LYS A 366 6.10 19.56 9.07
CA LYS A 366 7.46 20.13 9.06
C LYS A 366 8.32 19.57 7.91
N VAL A 367 8.31 18.25 7.74
CA VAL A 367 9.05 17.57 6.67
C VAL A 367 8.53 17.98 5.29
N MET A 368 7.21 18.03 5.13
CA MET A 368 6.56 18.39 3.87
C MET A 368 6.78 19.87 3.50
N ALA A 369 6.65 20.77 4.46
CA ALA A 369 6.90 22.21 4.26
C ALA A 369 8.36 22.50 3.86
N ALA A 370 9.32 21.80 4.45
CA ALA A 370 10.72 21.93 4.09
C ALA A 370 11.02 21.55 2.64
N ARG A 371 10.26 20.62 2.07
CA ARG A 371 10.45 20.11 0.69
C ARG A 371 9.67 20.91 -0.35
N TYR A 372 8.42 21.26 -0.03
CA TYR A 372 7.48 21.82 -1.01
C TYR A 372 7.25 23.33 -0.85
N GLY A 373 7.65 23.91 0.30
CA GLY A 373 7.43 25.31 0.57
C GLY A 373 5.95 25.68 0.73
N GLU A 374 5.66 26.96 0.63
CA GLU A 374 4.30 27.52 0.67
C GLU A 374 3.64 27.46 -0.71
N THR A 375 2.32 27.31 -0.72
CA THR A 375 1.49 27.35 -1.93
C THR A 375 0.65 28.63 -1.92
N GLU A 376 0.51 29.27 -3.06
CA GLU A 376 -0.41 30.40 -3.22
C GLU A 376 -1.87 29.91 -3.09
N LEU A 377 -2.55 30.35 -2.07
CA LEU A 377 -3.92 29.94 -1.78
C LEU A 377 -4.95 30.77 -2.57
N ALA A 378 -6.16 30.22 -2.69
CA ALA A 378 -7.28 30.93 -3.29
C ALA A 378 -7.61 32.20 -2.47
N ALA A 379 -7.88 33.31 -3.16
CA ALA A 379 -8.50 34.47 -2.54
C ALA A 379 -9.97 34.16 -2.17
N PRO A 380 -10.54 34.85 -1.16
CA PRO A 380 -11.96 34.68 -0.86
C PRO A 380 -12.84 34.89 -2.10
N PRO A 381 -13.90 34.08 -2.30
CA PRO A 381 -14.77 34.21 -3.47
C PRO A 381 -15.51 35.53 -3.47
N GLN A 382 -15.67 36.13 -4.65
CA GLN A 382 -16.44 37.35 -4.80
C GLN A 382 -17.95 37.11 -4.51
N PRO A 383 -18.74 38.15 -4.17
CA PRO A 383 -20.17 37.99 -4.03
C PRO A 383 -20.80 37.40 -5.30
N GLY A 384 -21.55 36.29 -5.19
CA GLY A 384 -22.12 35.55 -6.28
C GLY A 384 -21.20 34.56 -6.98
N GLU A 385 -19.89 34.53 -6.66
CA GLU A 385 -18.98 33.48 -7.13
C GLU A 385 -19.23 32.17 -6.36
N PRO A 386 -19.38 31.04 -7.05
CA PRO A 386 -19.48 29.73 -6.37
C PRO A 386 -18.22 29.40 -5.59
N ILE A 387 -18.40 28.77 -4.43
CA ILE A 387 -17.28 28.30 -3.60
C ILE A 387 -16.72 27.02 -4.21
N ARG A 388 -15.42 27.00 -4.50
CA ARG A 388 -14.73 25.78 -4.98
C ARG A 388 -14.40 24.88 -3.79
N VAL A 389 -15.03 23.69 -3.77
CA VAL A 389 -14.86 22.65 -2.74
C VAL A 389 -14.12 21.47 -3.35
N GLY A 390 -12.92 21.21 -2.90
CA GLY A 390 -12.16 20.03 -3.29
C GLY A 390 -12.36 18.89 -2.29
N ILE A 391 -12.61 17.68 -2.78
CA ILE A 391 -12.68 16.45 -1.97
C ILE A 391 -11.49 15.57 -2.34
N VAL A 392 -10.61 15.32 -1.39
CA VAL A 392 -9.39 14.51 -1.57
C VAL A 392 -9.58 13.17 -0.89
N SER A 393 -9.70 12.08 -1.65
CA SER A 393 -9.97 10.76 -1.10
C SER A 393 -9.38 9.61 -1.93
N GLY A 394 -9.00 8.54 -1.25
CA GLY A 394 -8.67 7.25 -1.86
C GLY A 394 -9.89 6.38 -2.17
N PHE A 395 -11.11 6.78 -1.76
CA PHE A 395 -12.27 5.90 -1.67
C PHE A 395 -13.49 6.35 -2.48
N PHE A 396 -13.32 6.88 -3.68
CA PHE A 396 -14.41 7.15 -4.62
C PHE A 396 -14.95 5.88 -5.29
N PHE A 397 -15.26 4.86 -4.49
CA PHE A 397 -15.82 3.57 -4.89
C PHE A 397 -16.67 3.00 -3.76
N GLN A 398 -17.30 1.83 -3.95
CA GLN A 398 -18.13 1.14 -2.94
C GLN A 398 -17.32 0.85 -1.66
N HIS A 399 -17.34 1.79 -0.74
CA HIS A 399 -16.62 1.77 0.54
C HIS A 399 -17.41 2.56 1.61
N SER A 400 -17.18 2.27 2.91
CA SER A 400 -17.85 2.99 4.00
C SER A 400 -17.58 4.50 3.99
N VAL A 401 -16.36 4.92 3.71
CA VAL A 401 -15.98 6.36 3.60
C VAL A 401 -16.77 7.05 2.50
N TRP A 402 -16.95 6.41 1.34
CA TRP A 402 -17.77 6.95 0.26
C TRP A 402 -19.23 7.09 0.70
N LYS A 403 -19.80 6.04 1.26
CA LYS A 403 -21.24 6.00 1.65
C LYS A 403 -21.59 7.01 2.75
N ILE A 404 -20.72 7.15 3.76
CA ILE A 404 -20.97 7.98 4.95
C ILE A 404 -20.68 9.47 4.69
N GLY A 405 -19.68 9.77 3.88
CA GLY A 405 -19.23 11.16 3.66
C GLY A 405 -19.31 11.62 2.22
N CYS A 406 -18.40 11.12 1.38
CA CYS A 406 -18.14 11.70 0.06
C CYS A 406 -19.36 11.74 -0.86
N LYS A 407 -20.18 10.67 -0.89
CA LYS A 407 -21.31 10.57 -1.83
C LYS A 407 -22.28 11.73 -1.67
N ALA A 408 -22.65 12.03 -0.44
CA ALA A 408 -23.58 13.12 -0.18
C ALA A 408 -22.99 14.49 -0.54
N TRP A 409 -21.72 14.74 -0.23
CA TRP A 409 -21.06 15.99 -0.58
C TRP A 409 -20.99 16.18 -2.11
N VAL A 410 -20.79 15.11 -2.85
CA VAL A 410 -20.76 15.13 -4.31
C VAL A 410 -22.15 15.31 -4.94
N THR A 411 -23.19 14.69 -4.33
CA THR A 411 -24.52 14.60 -4.96
C THR A 411 -25.55 15.59 -4.41
N GLN A 412 -25.38 16.14 -3.21
CA GLN A 412 -26.39 16.91 -2.48
C GLN A 412 -26.02 18.39 -2.27
N LEU A 413 -24.72 18.76 -2.33
CA LEU A 413 -24.33 20.17 -2.21
C LEU A 413 -24.96 20.99 -3.35
N ASP A 414 -25.46 22.17 -3.04
CA ASP A 414 -26.09 23.09 -3.99
C ASP A 414 -25.11 23.53 -5.07
N ARG A 415 -25.37 23.15 -6.31
CA ARG A 415 -24.48 23.38 -7.45
C ARG A 415 -24.42 24.85 -7.93
N GLU A 416 -25.37 25.67 -7.55
CA GLU A 416 -25.34 27.12 -7.83
C GLU A 416 -24.36 27.81 -6.84
N ARG A 417 -24.27 27.29 -5.61
CA ARG A 417 -23.42 27.85 -4.55
C ARG A 417 -22.02 27.21 -4.50
N PHE A 418 -21.90 25.93 -4.89
CA PHE A 418 -20.68 25.14 -4.71
C PHE A 418 -20.24 24.43 -5.99
N GLN A 419 -18.98 24.59 -6.34
CA GLN A 419 -18.30 23.83 -7.40
C GLN A 419 -17.47 22.72 -6.78
N VAL A 420 -17.97 21.49 -6.83
CA VAL A 420 -17.30 20.32 -6.23
C VAL A 420 -16.27 19.74 -7.20
N CYS A 421 -15.00 19.66 -6.76
CA CYS A 421 -13.91 19.01 -7.46
C CYS A 421 -13.51 17.72 -6.71
N GLY A 422 -13.56 16.58 -7.39
CA GLY A 422 -13.13 15.28 -6.84
C GLY A 422 -11.71 14.94 -7.24
N TYR A 423 -10.84 14.69 -6.25
CA TYR A 423 -9.47 14.23 -6.44
C TYR A 423 -9.38 12.77 -5.95
N SER A 424 -9.57 11.83 -6.89
CA SER A 424 -9.56 10.39 -6.62
C SER A 424 -8.15 9.84 -6.69
N ILE A 425 -7.52 9.70 -5.52
CA ILE A 425 -6.13 9.27 -5.39
C ILE A 425 -6.01 7.74 -5.48
N GLY A 426 -7.10 7.00 -5.17
CA GLY A 426 -7.14 5.55 -5.22
C GLY A 426 -7.11 4.99 -6.65
N PHE A 427 -6.84 3.68 -6.73
CA PHE A 427 -6.76 2.96 -8.01
C PHE A 427 -8.02 2.15 -8.32
N ARG A 428 -8.85 1.88 -7.32
CA ARG A 428 -10.06 1.08 -7.46
C ARG A 428 -11.19 1.90 -8.07
N ARG A 429 -11.91 1.29 -9.00
CA ARG A 429 -13.03 1.88 -9.74
C ARG A 429 -14.20 0.92 -9.77
N ASP A 430 -15.40 1.47 -9.68
CA ASP A 430 -16.66 0.77 -9.85
C ASP A 430 -17.78 1.73 -10.27
N ALA A 431 -19.03 1.30 -10.19
CA ALA A 431 -20.19 2.13 -10.54
C ALA A 431 -20.30 3.41 -9.68
N GLU A 432 -19.87 3.38 -8.42
CA GLU A 432 -19.88 4.55 -7.53
C GLU A 432 -18.83 5.60 -7.96
N THR A 433 -17.72 5.17 -8.55
CA THR A 433 -16.74 6.09 -9.16
C THR A 433 -17.35 6.86 -10.31
N GLU A 434 -18.24 6.22 -11.09
CA GLU A 434 -18.96 6.87 -12.19
C GLU A 434 -19.98 7.89 -11.66
N VAL A 435 -20.67 7.59 -10.54
CA VAL A 435 -21.52 8.57 -9.86
C VAL A 435 -20.72 9.82 -9.47
N ALA A 436 -19.52 9.65 -8.89
CA ALA A 436 -18.68 10.77 -8.55
C ALA A 436 -18.29 11.60 -9.79
N ARG A 437 -17.91 10.95 -10.89
CA ARG A 437 -17.52 11.62 -12.14
C ARG A 437 -18.65 12.44 -12.75
N GLN A 438 -19.89 11.95 -12.70
CA GLN A 438 -21.06 12.61 -13.25
C GLN A 438 -21.53 13.81 -12.41
N HIS A 439 -21.29 13.78 -11.10
CA HIS A 439 -21.77 14.79 -10.17
C HIS A 439 -20.74 15.86 -9.82
N CYS A 440 -19.44 15.57 -9.88
CA CYS A 440 -18.43 16.59 -9.70
C CYS A 440 -18.39 17.58 -10.89
N HIS A 441 -18.15 18.85 -10.59
CA HIS A 441 -17.83 19.86 -11.61
C HIS A 441 -16.55 19.49 -12.36
N ARG A 442 -15.56 18.97 -11.63
CA ARG A 442 -14.32 18.41 -12.16
C ARG A 442 -13.95 17.15 -11.36
N PHE A 443 -13.60 16.08 -12.07
CA PHE A 443 -13.17 14.83 -11.44
C PHE A 443 -11.83 14.40 -12.02
N ILE A 444 -10.83 14.26 -11.15
CA ILE A 444 -9.47 13.88 -11.53
C ILE A 444 -9.12 12.59 -10.81
N GLU A 445 -8.62 11.61 -11.55
CA GLU A 445 -8.33 10.28 -11.07
C GLU A 445 -7.06 9.69 -11.67
N GLY A 446 -6.55 8.65 -11.03
CA GLY A 446 -5.44 7.83 -11.52
C GLY A 446 -4.12 8.07 -10.79
N PRO A 447 -3.14 7.19 -11.05
CA PRO A 447 -1.86 7.23 -10.36
C PRO A 447 -1.06 8.48 -10.73
N ARG A 448 -0.69 9.25 -9.72
CA ARG A 448 0.17 10.44 -9.83
C ARG A 448 1.11 10.52 -8.65
N SER A 449 2.24 11.16 -8.86
CA SER A 449 3.14 11.53 -7.77
C SER A 449 2.49 12.60 -6.87
N LEU A 450 2.98 12.72 -5.66
CA LEU A 450 2.56 13.77 -4.75
C LEU A 450 2.74 15.18 -5.33
N ALA A 451 3.85 15.41 -6.04
CA ALA A 451 4.10 16.70 -6.70
C ALA A 451 3.04 17.04 -7.75
N GLU A 452 2.67 16.06 -8.59
CA GLU A 452 1.62 16.25 -9.59
C GLU A 452 0.25 16.50 -8.94
N TRP A 453 -0.10 15.77 -7.87
CA TRP A 453 -1.34 16.02 -7.12
C TRP A 453 -1.36 17.42 -6.51
N ARG A 454 -0.26 17.82 -5.85
CA ARG A 454 -0.12 19.18 -5.31
C ARG A 454 -0.35 20.25 -6.39
N ASP A 455 0.33 20.11 -7.53
CA ASP A 455 0.27 21.10 -8.61
C ASP A 455 -1.13 21.18 -9.22
N ILE A 456 -1.83 20.06 -9.38
CA ILE A 456 -3.20 19.99 -9.86
C ILE A 456 -4.16 20.71 -8.88
N ILE A 457 -4.08 20.36 -7.59
CA ILE A 457 -4.97 20.94 -6.57
C ILE A 457 -4.68 22.44 -6.42
N ALA A 458 -3.41 22.84 -6.41
CA ALA A 458 -3.02 24.25 -6.33
C ALA A 458 -3.48 25.06 -7.54
N ALA A 459 -3.44 24.47 -8.75
CA ALA A 459 -3.93 25.12 -9.97
C ALA A 459 -5.44 25.33 -9.96
N ASP A 460 -6.21 24.44 -9.33
CA ASP A 460 -7.67 24.56 -9.20
C ASP A 460 -8.07 25.62 -8.16
N LYS A 461 -7.14 26.09 -7.32
CA LYS A 461 -7.35 27.10 -6.27
C LYS A 461 -8.63 26.85 -5.46
N PRO A 462 -8.79 25.70 -4.78
CA PRO A 462 -9.95 25.43 -3.96
C PRO A 462 -10.02 26.41 -2.78
N HIS A 463 -11.24 26.85 -2.43
CA HIS A 463 -11.46 27.64 -1.23
C HIS A 463 -11.51 26.75 0.03
N VAL A 464 -12.02 25.54 -0.15
CA VAL A 464 -12.10 24.50 0.90
C VAL A 464 -11.59 23.17 0.38
N LEU A 465 -10.83 22.46 1.21
CA LEU A 465 -10.51 21.05 0.98
C LEU A 465 -11.15 20.19 2.09
N LEU A 466 -11.87 19.17 1.68
CA LEU A 466 -12.46 18.18 2.55
C LEU A 466 -11.67 16.86 2.41
N TYR A 467 -11.19 16.37 3.54
CA TYR A 467 -10.49 15.10 3.67
C TYR A 467 -11.37 14.12 4.46
N PRO A 468 -12.14 13.26 3.80
CA PRO A 468 -13.03 12.33 4.50
C PRO A 468 -12.28 11.31 5.37
N GLU A 469 -11.03 10.99 5.02
CA GLU A 469 -10.21 10.02 5.75
C GLU A 469 -8.73 10.41 5.76
N ILE A 470 -8.24 10.99 6.84
CA ILE A 470 -6.81 11.14 7.09
C ILE A 470 -6.36 9.96 7.96
N GLY A 471 -5.30 9.26 7.55
CA GLY A 471 -4.77 8.09 8.27
C GLY A 471 -5.21 6.73 7.73
N MET A 472 -6.05 6.66 6.69
CA MET A 472 -6.44 5.41 6.03
C MET A 472 -5.75 5.19 4.67
N PHE A 473 -5.64 6.24 3.85
CA PHE A 473 -4.97 6.18 2.56
C PHE A 473 -3.72 7.06 2.57
N HIS A 474 -2.58 6.45 2.25
CA HIS A 474 -1.25 7.06 2.45
C HIS A 474 -1.07 8.42 1.75
N GLN A 475 -1.42 8.55 0.46
CA GLN A 475 -1.25 9.82 -0.26
C GLN A 475 -2.21 10.92 0.21
N VAL A 476 -3.38 10.57 0.77
CA VAL A 476 -4.29 11.56 1.38
C VAL A 476 -3.61 12.26 2.55
N ALA A 477 -2.92 11.50 3.40
CA ALA A 477 -2.18 12.06 4.53
C ALA A 477 -0.97 12.91 4.08
N GLU A 478 -0.29 12.53 3.01
CA GLU A 478 0.79 13.34 2.41
C GLU A 478 0.27 14.68 1.88
N ILE A 479 -0.87 14.67 1.19
CA ILE A 479 -1.50 15.90 0.67
C ILE A 479 -2.04 16.75 1.81
N ALA A 480 -2.66 16.14 2.82
CA ALA A 480 -3.19 16.83 4.00
C ALA A 480 -2.09 17.53 4.81
N ALA A 481 -0.85 17.04 4.77
CA ALA A 481 0.31 17.71 5.37
C ALA A 481 0.73 19.01 4.64
N LEU A 482 0.14 19.31 3.49
CA LEU A 482 0.36 20.55 2.73
C LEU A 482 -0.82 21.51 2.93
N ARG A 483 -0.54 22.82 3.01
CA ARG A 483 -1.59 23.86 2.98
C ARG A 483 -1.91 24.19 1.52
N LEU A 484 -3.00 23.64 0.99
CA LEU A 484 -3.42 23.80 -0.42
C LEU A 484 -4.74 24.58 -0.57
N ALA A 485 -5.43 24.86 0.52
CA ALA A 485 -6.62 25.70 0.55
C ALA A 485 -6.64 26.58 1.81
N PRO A 486 -7.35 27.73 1.79
CA PRO A 486 -7.57 28.58 2.97
C PRO A 486 -8.23 27.84 4.14
N VAL A 487 -9.16 26.92 3.83
CA VAL A 487 -9.86 26.10 4.80
C VAL A 487 -9.66 24.62 4.47
N GLN A 488 -9.17 23.85 5.42
CA GLN A 488 -8.98 22.40 5.27
C GLN A 488 -9.66 21.67 6.43
N CYS A 489 -10.51 20.68 6.10
CA CYS A 489 -11.30 19.97 7.10
C CYS A 489 -11.09 18.45 6.99
N SER A 490 -10.95 17.78 8.12
CA SER A 490 -11.05 16.31 8.22
C SER A 490 -12.45 15.90 8.67
N TYR A 491 -12.74 14.58 8.56
CA TYR A 491 -14.07 14.03 8.81
C TYR A 491 -14.02 12.62 9.40
N ILE A 492 -15.17 12.12 9.82
CA ILE A 492 -15.36 10.86 10.56
C ILE A 492 -15.09 9.56 9.78
N GLY A 493 -14.61 9.63 8.53
CA GLY A 493 -14.22 8.41 7.79
C GLY A 493 -13.12 7.63 8.49
N HIS A 494 -12.18 8.34 9.15
CA HIS A 494 -11.35 7.78 10.21
C HIS A 494 -11.60 8.61 11.48
N PRO A 495 -12.36 8.05 12.46
CA PRO A 495 -12.96 8.83 13.54
C PRO A 495 -11.97 9.15 14.67
N GLN A 496 -10.95 9.94 14.35
CA GLN A 496 -9.98 10.50 15.29
C GLN A 496 -9.40 11.80 14.74
N THR A 497 -8.86 12.63 15.63
CA THR A 497 -8.10 13.83 15.24
C THR A 497 -6.98 13.50 14.27
N SER A 498 -6.71 14.36 13.30
CA SER A 498 -5.61 14.17 12.34
C SER A 498 -4.25 14.51 12.96
N GLY A 499 -4.21 15.45 13.88
CA GLY A 499 -2.98 15.99 14.46
C GLY A 499 -2.20 16.93 13.52
N TYR A 500 -2.72 17.21 12.33
CA TYR A 500 -2.01 18.02 11.32
C TYR A 500 -2.29 19.53 11.52
N PRO A 501 -1.29 20.39 11.75
CA PRO A 501 -1.47 21.85 11.84
C PRO A 501 -2.05 22.49 10.57
N THR A 502 -2.05 21.77 9.46
CA THR A 502 -2.65 22.20 8.18
C THR A 502 -4.14 21.96 8.11
N ILE A 503 -4.73 21.23 9.05
CA ILE A 503 -6.18 20.95 9.11
C ILE A 503 -6.81 21.86 10.16
N ASP A 504 -7.77 22.69 9.75
CA ASP A 504 -8.38 23.70 10.57
C ASP A 504 -9.54 23.17 11.41
N CYS A 505 -10.36 22.29 10.81
CA CYS A 505 -11.59 21.80 11.40
C CYS A 505 -11.74 20.28 11.30
N PHE A 506 -12.35 19.70 12.33
CA PHE A 506 -12.86 18.33 12.29
C PHE A 506 -14.40 18.35 12.24
N LEU A 507 -14.99 17.78 11.20
CA LEU A 507 -16.43 17.73 11.02
C LEU A 507 -16.99 16.46 11.67
N SER A 508 -17.96 16.59 12.57
CA SER A 508 -18.58 15.48 13.31
C SER A 508 -20.08 15.73 13.52
N GLY A 509 -20.77 14.86 14.25
CA GLY A 509 -22.20 14.97 14.53
C GLY A 509 -22.48 15.32 16.00
N GLU A 510 -23.49 16.15 16.28
CA GLU A 510 -23.85 16.56 17.62
C GLU A 510 -24.29 15.39 18.52
N LEU A 511 -24.97 14.37 17.95
CA LEU A 511 -25.45 13.21 18.69
C LEU A 511 -24.37 12.16 18.97
N ILE A 512 -23.22 12.26 18.33
CA ILE A 512 -22.12 11.30 18.50
C ILE A 512 -20.95 11.88 19.30
N GLU A 513 -20.84 13.21 19.39
CA GLU A 513 -19.80 13.86 20.19
C GLU A 513 -20.16 13.92 21.67
N PRO A 514 -19.20 13.67 22.58
CA PRO A 514 -19.40 13.95 23.98
C PRO A 514 -19.38 15.47 24.23
N ALA A 515 -19.88 15.89 25.38
CA ALA A 515 -19.94 17.32 25.74
C ALA A 515 -18.56 17.99 25.78
N ASP A 516 -17.54 17.27 26.21
CA ASP A 516 -16.12 17.68 26.27
C ASP A 516 -15.32 17.29 25.03
N GLY A 517 -15.98 16.90 23.94
CA GLY A 517 -15.37 16.40 22.71
C GLY A 517 -14.29 17.31 22.10
N ASP A 518 -14.41 18.63 22.28
CA ASP A 518 -13.42 19.59 21.80
C ASP A 518 -12.00 19.31 22.33
N ALA A 519 -11.89 18.72 23.52
CA ALA A 519 -10.59 18.36 24.10
C ALA A 519 -9.90 17.19 23.40
N HIS A 520 -10.61 16.43 22.57
CA HIS A 520 -10.09 15.24 21.90
C HIS A 520 -9.46 15.51 20.54
N TYR A 521 -9.57 16.73 20.04
CA TYR A 521 -9.10 17.14 18.71
C TYR A 521 -8.01 18.22 18.80
N SER A 522 -7.08 18.20 17.86
CA SER A 522 -6.14 19.31 17.62
C SER A 522 -6.77 20.38 16.74
N GLU A 523 -7.75 20.02 15.94
CA GLU A 523 -8.54 20.87 15.07
C GLU A 523 -9.73 21.49 15.84
N LYS A 524 -10.34 22.51 15.27
CA LYS A 524 -11.61 23.04 15.76
C LYS A 524 -12.73 22.03 15.45
N LEU A 525 -13.40 21.52 16.48
CA LEU A 525 -14.52 20.60 16.30
C LEU A 525 -15.77 21.36 15.81
N ILE A 526 -16.35 20.90 14.72
CA ILE A 526 -17.59 21.39 14.13
C ILE A 526 -18.65 20.30 14.26
N ARG A 527 -19.66 20.52 15.07
CA ARG A 527 -20.78 19.60 15.28
C ARG A 527 -21.88 19.92 14.28
N LEU A 528 -22.06 19.07 13.29
CA LEU A 528 -23.20 19.08 12.37
C LEU A 528 -24.43 18.48 13.08
N PRO A 529 -25.65 18.85 12.69
CA PRO A 529 -26.88 18.30 13.28
C PRO A 529 -26.93 16.78 13.25
N ASN A 530 -27.62 16.21 14.23
CA ASN A 530 -27.88 14.76 14.35
C ASN A 530 -26.57 13.94 14.41
N ILE A 531 -26.47 12.90 13.57
CA ILE A 531 -25.27 12.05 13.48
C ILE A 531 -24.16 12.66 12.59
N GLY A 532 -24.43 13.83 12.00
CA GLY A 532 -23.43 14.59 11.22
C GLY A 532 -23.21 14.08 9.80
N PHE A 533 -23.99 13.12 9.30
CA PHE A 533 -23.85 12.62 7.94
C PHE A 533 -25.18 12.24 7.29
N HIS A 534 -25.22 12.38 5.99
CA HIS A 534 -26.30 11.93 5.13
C HIS A 534 -25.97 10.51 4.63
N TYR A 535 -26.89 9.58 4.77
CA TYR A 535 -26.68 8.18 4.35
C TYR A 535 -27.88 7.71 3.54
N GLU A 536 -27.61 7.12 2.37
CA GLU A 536 -28.65 6.46 1.57
C GLU A 536 -28.94 5.06 2.11
N PRO A 537 -30.22 4.64 2.14
CA PRO A 537 -30.55 3.28 2.54
C PRO A 537 -29.75 2.26 1.70
N PRO A 538 -29.16 1.23 2.33
CA PRO A 538 -28.32 0.30 1.60
C PRO A 538 -29.17 -0.55 0.64
N GLU A 539 -28.82 -0.53 -0.65
CA GLU A 539 -29.32 -1.48 -1.62
C GLU A 539 -28.60 -2.82 -1.47
N ILE A 540 -29.29 -3.83 -0.99
CA ILE A 540 -28.71 -5.14 -0.69
C ILE A 540 -29.36 -6.19 -1.57
N ALA A 541 -28.58 -6.88 -2.39
CA ALA A 541 -29.04 -8.01 -3.16
C ALA A 541 -29.63 -9.08 -2.23
N PRO A 542 -30.81 -9.66 -2.56
CA PRO A 542 -31.42 -10.67 -1.71
C PRO A 542 -30.54 -11.92 -1.66
N ALA A 543 -30.23 -12.35 -0.44
CA ALA A 543 -29.61 -13.63 -0.15
C ALA A 543 -30.32 -14.28 1.04
N THR A 544 -30.33 -15.59 1.08
CA THR A 544 -30.90 -16.37 2.19
C THR A 544 -29.78 -17.18 2.82
N VAL A 545 -29.82 -17.26 4.15
CA VAL A 545 -28.92 -18.08 4.97
C VAL A 545 -29.71 -18.62 6.11
N THR A 546 -29.46 -19.85 6.53
CA THR A 546 -30.12 -20.47 7.70
C THR A 546 -29.18 -20.48 8.91
N ARG A 547 -29.73 -20.60 10.10
CA ARG A 547 -28.94 -20.79 11.33
C ARG A 547 -28.03 -22.02 11.23
N GLU A 548 -28.56 -23.12 10.68
CA GLU A 548 -27.85 -24.39 10.52
C GLU A 548 -26.61 -24.23 9.62
N GLU A 549 -26.75 -23.54 8.49
CA GLU A 549 -25.60 -23.23 7.57
C GLU A 549 -24.49 -22.39 8.23
N LEU A 550 -24.83 -21.64 9.26
CA LEU A 550 -23.89 -20.83 10.05
C LEU A 550 -23.37 -21.56 11.31
N GLY A 551 -23.84 -22.80 11.57
CA GLY A 551 -23.52 -23.55 12.79
C GLY A 551 -24.18 -22.99 14.06
N LEU A 552 -25.33 -22.34 13.91
CA LEU A 552 -26.06 -21.72 15.02
C LEU A 552 -27.18 -22.63 15.49
N ARG A 553 -27.35 -22.72 16.81
CA ARG A 553 -28.45 -23.49 17.42
C ARG A 553 -29.80 -22.80 17.22
N ALA A 554 -30.82 -23.59 16.90
CA ALA A 554 -32.18 -23.07 16.68
C ALA A 554 -32.78 -22.42 17.92
N SER A 555 -32.49 -22.98 19.12
CA SER A 555 -33.01 -22.53 20.41
C SER A 555 -32.27 -21.35 21.01
N ALA A 556 -31.02 -21.12 20.59
CA ALA A 556 -30.18 -20.12 21.21
C ALA A 556 -30.61 -18.69 20.84
N THR A 557 -30.47 -17.75 21.77
CA THR A 557 -30.44 -16.35 21.45
C THR A 557 -29.10 -16.04 20.78
N VAL A 558 -29.13 -15.53 19.54
CA VAL A 558 -27.95 -15.29 18.73
C VAL A 558 -27.59 -13.81 18.72
N TYR A 559 -26.43 -13.50 19.27
CA TYR A 559 -25.83 -12.16 19.25
C TYR A 559 -24.90 -11.98 18.06
N TRP A 560 -25.20 -11.01 17.23
CA TRP A 560 -24.38 -10.61 16.10
C TRP A 560 -23.29 -9.64 16.55
N CYS A 561 -22.03 -10.04 16.46
CA CYS A 561 -20.84 -9.27 16.85
C CYS A 561 -19.96 -9.01 15.61
N PRO A 562 -20.41 -8.20 14.63
CA PRO A 562 -19.86 -8.15 13.28
C PRO A 562 -18.58 -7.31 13.14
N GLN A 563 -18.11 -6.72 14.21
CA GLN A 563 -17.01 -5.78 14.17
C GLN A 563 -15.68 -6.49 13.90
N SER A 564 -14.73 -5.76 13.27
CA SER A 564 -13.35 -6.22 13.12
C SER A 564 -12.74 -6.55 14.48
N LEU A 565 -11.99 -7.65 14.60
CA LEU A 565 -11.53 -8.17 15.88
C LEU A 565 -10.65 -7.18 16.68
N PHE A 566 -9.94 -6.29 16.01
CA PHE A 566 -9.13 -5.26 16.67
C PHE A 566 -9.94 -4.17 17.40
N LYS A 567 -11.27 -4.17 17.27
CA LYS A 567 -12.19 -3.30 18.03
C LYS A 567 -12.56 -3.86 19.40
N TYR A 568 -12.31 -5.15 19.63
CA TYR A 568 -12.60 -5.80 20.92
C TYR A 568 -11.38 -5.73 21.84
N LEU A 569 -11.43 -4.78 22.78
CA LEU A 569 -10.33 -4.55 23.71
C LEU A 569 -10.33 -5.58 24.85
N PRO A 570 -9.15 -5.98 25.36
CA PRO A 570 -9.00 -7.05 26.36
C PRO A 570 -9.78 -6.80 27.66
N GLN A 571 -9.92 -5.55 28.10
CA GLN A 571 -10.67 -5.18 29.32
C GLN A 571 -12.16 -5.50 29.25
N HIS A 572 -12.70 -5.76 28.07
CA HIS A 572 -14.12 -6.05 27.85
C HIS A 572 -14.41 -7.53 27.55
N ASP A 573 -13.39 -8.40 27.54
CA ASP A 573 -13.60 -9.84 27.25
C ASP A 573 -14.55 -10.53 28.23
N ALA A 574 -14.57 -10.09 29.49
CA ALA A 574 -15.45 -10.62 30.53
C ALA A 574 -16.96 -10.35 30.29
N VAL A 575 -17.31 -9.44 29.37
CA VAL A 575 -18.71 -9.12 29.02
C VAL A 575 -19.40 -10.35 28.45
N PHE A 576 -18.77 -11.10 27.57
CA PHE A 576 -19.36 -12.25 26.89
C PHE A 576 -19.74 -13.40 27.84
N PRO A 577 -18.84 -13.92 28.71
CA PRO A 577 -19.21 -14.95 29.66
C PRO A 577 -20.20 -14.45 30.73
N ARG A 578 -20.22 -13.15 31.08
CA ARG A 578 -21.25 -12.59 31.97
C ARG A 578 -22.64 -12.69 31.33
N ILE A 579 -22.74 -12.23 30.05
CA ILE A 579 -23.98 -12.34 29.29
C ILE A 579 -24.40 -13.83 29.17
N ALA A 580 -23.48 -14.74 28.81
CA ALA A 580 -23.76 -16.14 28.61
C ALA A 580 -24.31 -16.81 29.88
N ARG A 581 -23.72 -16.52 31.05
CA ARG A 581 -24.17 -17.06 32.35
C ARG A 581 -25.59 -16.65 32.67
N GLU A 582 -25.95 -15.41 32.40
CA GLU A 582 -27.26 -14.86 32.75
C GLU A 582 -28.29 -15.06 31.64
N ALA A 583 -27.94 -15.00 30.39
CA ALA A 583 -28.86 -15.22 29.26
C ALA A 583 -29.26 -16.70 29.11
N GLY A 584 -28.38 -17.63 29.48
CA GLY A 584 -28.62 -19.08 29.32
C GLY A 584 -28.17 -19.55 27.94
N ASP A 585 -29.08 -20.19 27.17
CA ASP A 585 -28.76 -20.69 25.83
C ASP A 585 -28.56 -19.52 24.84
N CYS A 586 -27.29 -19.13 24.62
CA CYS A 586 -26.96 -18.06 23.70
C CYS A 586 -25.65 -18.34 22.93
N GLN A 587 -25.51 -17.68 21.78
CA GLN A 587 -24.32 -17.73 20.95
C GLN A 587 -23.90 -16.32 20.46
N PHE A 588 -22.59 -16.06 20.46
CA PHE A 588 -21.96 -14.83 19.93
C PHE A 588 -21.31 -15.16 18.59
N VAL A 589 -21.67 -14.43 17.55
CA VAL A 589 -21.18 -14.65 16.20
C VAL A 589 -20.18 -13.56 15.85
N PHE A 590 -18.92 -13.94 15.70
CA PHE A 590 -17.81 -13.07 15.32
C PHE A 590 -17.38 -13.34 13.89
N ILE A 591 -16.81 -12.32 13.24
CA ILE A 591 -16.21 -12.45 11.91
C ILE A 591 -14.69 -12.59 12.06
N LYS A 592 -14.12 -13.67 11.49
CA LYS A 592 -12.67 -13.89 11.48
C LYS A 592 -11.94 -12.73 10.83
N HIS A 593 -10.77 -12.41 11.34
CA HIS A 593 -9.91 -11.43 10.70
C HIS A 593 -9.55 -11.87 9.28
N SER A 594 -9.70 -10.95 8.31
CA SER A 594 -9.47 -11.26 6.89
C SER A 594 -7.98 -11.34 6.49
N GLY A 595 -7.09 -11.01 7.43
CA GLY A 595 -5.64 -11.08 7.26
C GLY A 595 -5.05 -12.37 7.81
N ALA A 596 -4.20 -12.26 8.83
CA ALA A 596 -3.54 -13.41 9.45
C ALA A 596 -4.47 -14.20 10.37
N ALA A 597 -4.37 -15.53 10.34
CA ALA A 597 -5.06 -16.42 11.28
C ALA A 597 -4.69 -16.12 12.74
N ALA A 598 -3.43 -15.76 13.00
CA ALA A 598 -2.90 -15.42 14.31
C ALA A 598 -3.72 -14.36 15.07
N VAL A 599 -4.27 -13.35 14.36
CA VAL A 599 -5.15 -12.34 15.00
C VAL A 599 -6.43 -12.96 15.50
N THR A 600 -7.04 -13.87 14.71
CA THR A 600 -8.25 -14.60 15.13
C THR A 600 -7.95 -15.55 16.29
N GLU A 601 -6.86 -16.29 16.21
CA GLU A 601 -6.41 -17.23 17.24
C GLU A 601 -6.12 -16.53 18.58
N LEU A 602 -5.48 -15.36 18.52
CA LEU A 602 -5.26 -14.54 19.71
C LEU A 602 -6.59 -14.12 20.35
N PHE A 603 -7.57 -13.66 19.57
CA PHE A 603 -8.87 -13.27 20.09
C PHE A 603 -9.64 -14.48 20.66
N GLN A 604 -9.59 -15.63 19.99
CA GLN A 604 -10.16 -16.88 20.49
C GLN A 604 -9.55 -17.28 21.83
N SER A 605 -8.22 -17.26 21.95
CA SER A 605 -7.51 -17.55 23.19
C SER A 605 -7.88 -16.61 24.33
N ARG A 606 -8.09 -15.31 24.05
CA ARG A 606 -8.58 -14.34 25.04
C ARG A 606 -9.98 -14.72 25.53
N LEU A 607 -10.90 -15.03 24.62
CA LEU A 607 -12.26 -15.44 24.98
C LEU A 607 -12.26 -16.78 25.76
N GLU A 608 -11.47 -17.77 25.35
CA GLU A 608 -11.30 -19.03 26.08
C GLU A 608 -10.90 -18.79 27.53
N LYS A 609 -9.94 -17.91 27.78
CA LYS A 609 -9.51 -17.53 29.13
C LYS A 609 -10.63 -16.86 29.92
N ALA A 610 -11.35 -15.91 29.29
CA ALA A 610 -12.45 -15.19 29.94
C ALA A 610 -13.62 -16.12 30.29
N PHE A 611 -14.00 -17.03 29.40
CA PHE A 611 -15.05 -18.02 29.64
C PHE A 611 -14.63 -19.03 30.69
N ALA A 612 -13.40 -19.56 30.64
CA ALA A 612 -12.85 -20.48 31.64
C ALA A 612 -12.86 -19.85 33.05
N ALA A 613 -12.47 -18.57 33.17
CA ALA A 613 -12.52 -17.84 34.43
C ALA A 613 -13.97 -17.69 34.98
N ALA A 614 -14.95 -17.75 34.10
CA ALA A 614 -16.38 -17.77 34.47
C ALA A 614 -16.97 -19.18 34.67
N GLY A 615 -16.18 -20.24 34.52
CA GLY A 615 -16.62 -21.65 34.62
C GLY A 615 -17.41 -22.12 33.40
N LEU A 616 -17.25 -21.47 32.26
CA LEU A 616 -17.94 -21.76 30.99
C LEU A 616 -16.90 -22.15 29.92
N LYS A 617 -17.39 -22.73 28.82
CA LYS A 617 -16.56 -23.02 27.64
C LYS A 617 -16.90 -22.04 26.50
N ALA A 618 -15.90 -21.37 25.97
CA ALA A 618 -16.10 -20.47 24.84
C ALA A 618 -16.65 -21.19 23.60
N SER A 619 -16.28 -22.45 23.37
CA SER A 619 -16.78 -23.29 22.27
C SER A 619 -18.29 -23.49 22.27
N ASP A 620 -18.94 -23.42 23.44
CA ASP A 620 -20.40 -23.62 23.57
C ASP A 620 -21.16 -22.34 23.18
N HIS A 621 -20.49 -21.19 23.19
CA HIS A 621 -21.10 -19.88 23.01
C HIS A 621 -20.55 -19.06 21.84
N CYS A 622 -19.30 -19.25 21.41
CA CYS A 622 -18.65 -18.40 20.40
C CYS A 622 -18.56 -19.11 19.05
N VAL A 623 -19.09 -18.47 18.00
CA VAL A 623 -19.03 -18.92 16.61
C VAL A 623 -18.21 -17.92 15.79
N PHE A 624 -17.25 -18.41 15.00
CA PHE A 624 -16.37 -17.58 14.19
C PHE A 624 -16.60 -17.87 12.70
N LEU A 625 -17.26 -16.94 12.01
CA LEU A 625 -17.53 -17.03 10.58
C LEU A 625 -16.37 -16.46 9.76
N ALA A 626 -16.13 -17.04 8.60
CA ALA A 626 -15.23 -16.43 7.61
C ALA A 626 -15.77 -15.10 7.10
N GLY A 627 -14.90 -14.21 6.63
CA GLY A 627 -15.32 -13.02 5.90
C GLY A 627 -16.20 -13.40 4.70
N MET A 628 -17.21 -12.59 4.43
CA MET A 628 -18.22 -12.89 3.41
C MET A 628 -18.63 -11.63 2.64
N GLU A 629 -19.22 -11.83 1.46
CA GLU A 629 -19.80 -10.75 0.65
C GLU A 629 -20.98 -10.08 1.36
N LEU A 630 -21.24 -8.80 1.03
CA LEU A 630 -22.24 -7.98 1.70
C LEU A 630 -23.64 -8.63 1.74
N SER A 631 -24.07 -9.26 0.64
CA SER A 631 -25.37 -9.93 0.56
C SER A 631 -25.50 -11.09 1.57
N ARG A 632 -24.44 -11.90 1.71
CA ARG A 632 -24.41 -13.00 2.69
C ARG A 632 -24.26 -12.48 4.12
N PHE A 633 -23.46 -11.40 4.31
CA PHE A 633 -23.28 -10.74 5.60
C PHE A 633 -24.62 -10.21 6.16
N THR A 634 -25.39 -9.53 5.32
CA THR A 634 -26.71 -9.03 5.71
C THR A 634 -27.75 -10.13 5.90
N ALA A 635 -27.67 -11.22 5.11
CA ALA A 635 -28.51 -12.39 5.33
C ALA A 635 -28.16 -13.08 6.66
N ALA A 636 -26.88 -13.17 7.04
CA ALA A 636 -26.46 -13.70 8.33
C ALA A 636 -26.97 -12.84 9.50
N SER A 637 -26.96 -11.52 9.36
CA SER A 637 -27.51 -10.63 10.41
C SER A 637 -29.00 -10.82 10.63
N ARG A 638 -29.79 -11.15 9.58
CA ARG A 638 -31.25 -11.40 9.69
C ARG A 638 -31.62 -12.61 10.54
N VAL A 639 -30.77 -13.63 10.57
CA VAL A 639 -31.04 -14.84 11.37
C VAL A 639 -30.57 -14.73 12.82
N CYS A 640 -29.91 -13.62 13.15
CA CYS A 640 -29.53 -13.25 14.52
C CYS A 640 -30.67 -12.50 15.22
N ASP A 641 -30.63 -12.46 16.55
CA ASP A 641 -31.68 -11.85 17.37
C ASP A 641 -31.35 -10.43 17.79
N VAL A 642 -30.08 -10.14 18.07
CA VAL A 642 -29.59 -8.85 18.60
C VAL A 642 -28.18 -8.58 18.07
N MET A 643 -27.88 -7.37 17.66
CA MET A 643 -26.49 -6.91 17.45
C MET A 643 -25.93 -6.42 18.78
N LEU A 644 -24.77 -6.94 19.16
CA LEU A 644 -23.92 -6.39 20.21
C LEU A 644 -22.83 -5.51 19.57
N ASP A 645 -22.90 -4.23 19.84
CA ASP A 645 -21.90 -3.30 19.38
C ASP A 645 -20.60 -3.42 20.19
N SER A 646 -19.46 -3.18 19.58
CA SER A 646 -18.18 -3.23 20.30
C SER A 646 -17.98 -2.00 21.19
N ILE A 647 -17.47 -2.23 22.39
CA ILE A 647 -17.21 -1.20 23.39
C ILE A 647 -15.91 -0.45 23.00
N GLU A 648 -15.86 0.86 23.19
CA GLU A 648 -14.80 1.81 22.84
C GLU A 648 -14.68 2.13 21.34
N TRP A 649 -15.20 1.31 20.45
CA TRP A 649 -15.28 1.58 19.03
C TRP A 649 -16.59 1.08 18.44
N SER A 650 -17.56 1.94 18.41
CA SER A 650 -18.91 1.67 17.93
C SER A 650 -18.97 1.39 16.41
N GLY A 651 -19.96 0.65 15.99
CA GLY A 651 -20.26 0.41 14.58
C GLY A 651 -20.75 1.68 13.87
N GLY A 652 -20.18 1.97 12.71
CA GLY A 652 -20.75 2.95 11.77
C GLY A 652 -21.62 2.22 10.75
N ASN A 653 -21.00 1.82 9.63
CA ASN A 653 -21.68 1.14 8.53
C ASN A 653 -22.32 -0.20 8.94
N THR A 654 -21.66 -0.99 9.79
CA THR A 654 -22.20 -2.27 10.28
C THR A 654 -23.47 -2.10 11.10
N THR A 655 -23.57 -1.02 11.88
CA THR A 655 -24.80 -0.69 12.62
C THR A 655 -25.91 -0.26 11.67
N LEU A 656 -25.64 0.59 10.68
CA LEU A 656 -26.60 0.99 9.65
C LEU A 656 -27.11 -0.23 8.85
N GLU A 657 -26.21 -1.16 8.48
CA GLU A 657 -26.56 -2.39 7.78
C GLU A 657 -27.41 -3.33 8.64
N SER A 658 -27.13 -3.44 9.94
CA SER A 658 -27.90 -4.25 10.88
C SER A 658 -29.30 -3.65 11.13
N LEU A 659 -29.38 -2.34 11.36
CA LEU A 659 -30.65 -1.62 11.52
C LEU A 659 -31.51 -1.68 10.24
N ALA A 660 -30.89 -1.67 9.06
CA ALA A 660 -31.59 -1.87 7.80
C ALA A 660 -32.30 -3.23 7.71
N GLN A 661 -31.79 -4.25 8.45
CA GLN A 661 -32.39 -5.59 8.56
C GLN A 661 -33.33 -5.74 9.78
N ASP A 662 -33.74 -4.64 10.38
CA ASP A 662 -34.62 -4.60 11.56
C ASP A 662 -34.02 -5.29 12.80
N LEU A 663 -32.69 -5.43 12.85
CA LEU A 663 -31.97 -6.07 13.96
C LEU A 663 -31.84 -5.09 15.13
N PRO A 664 -32.35 -5.41 16.33
CA PRO A 664 -32.12 -4.62 17.55
C PRO A 664 -30.63 -4.49 17.83
N VAL A 665 -30.18 -3.31 18.25
CA VAL A 665 -28.79 -3.02 18.59
C VAL A 665 -28.68 -2.66 20.06
N VAL A 666 -27.77 -3.29 20.78
CA VAL A 666 -27.34 -2.90 22.12
C VAL A 666 -25.96 -2.29 22.04
N THR A 667 -25.82 -1.07 22.54
CA THR A 667 -24.56 -0.34 22.56
C THR A 667 -24.32 0.32 23.91
N VAL A 668 -23.09 0.71 24.18
CA VAL A 668 -22.72 1.53 25.35
C VAL A 668 -21.90 2.72 24.88
N GLU A 669 -22.20 3.89 25.45
CA GLU A 669 -21.44 5.08 25.12
C GLU A 669 -20.21 5.22 26.00
N THR A 670 -19.07 5.49 25.36
CA THR A 670 -17.80 5.73 26.03
C THR A 670 -17.35 7.19 25.89
N ALA A 671 -16.18 7.52 26.42
CA ALA A 671 -15.69 8.90 26.48
C ALA A 671 -15.40 9.52 25.11
N LEU A 672 -15.09 8.70 24.08
CA LEU A 672 -14.68 9.18 22.78
C LEU A 672 -15.80 9.03 21.74
N MET A 673 -15.87 9.92 20.77
CA MET A 673 -16.86 9.94 19.68
C MET A 673 -16.98 8.56 19.00
N ARG A 674 -15.85 7.91 18.72
CA ARG A 674 -15.81 6.60 18.05
C ARG A 674 -16.50 5.45 18.82
N GLY A 675 -16.72 5.61 20.12
CA GLY A 675 -17.51 4.69 20.94
C GLY A 675 -18.98 5.10 21.08
N ARG A 676 -19.47 6.09 20.35
CA ARG A 676 -20.79 6.71 20.53
C ARG A 676 -21.66 6.68 19.26
N VAL A 677 -21.12 6.24 18.13
CA VAL A 677 -21.78 6.36 16.81
C VAL A 677 -23.11 5.61 16.78
N SER A 678 -23.16 4.35 17.25
CA SER A 678 -24.41 3.58 17.33
C SER A 678 -25.40 4.21 18.32
N GLY A 679 -24.91 4.76 19.43
CA GLY A 679 -25.75 5.49 20.41
C GLY A 679 -26.41 6.70 19.77
N GLY A 680 -25.67 7.51 19.00
CA GLY A 680 -26.21 8.63 18.23
C GLY A 680 -27.30 8.20 17.25
N MET A 681 -27.07 7.12 16.51
CA MET A 681 -28.08 6.54 15.58
C MET A 681 -29.36 6.13 16.32
N LEU A 682 -29.23 5.42 17.43
CA LEU A 682 -30.38 4.96 18.23
C LEU A 682 -31.16 6.16 18.82
N ARG A 683 -30.47 7.21 19.29
CA ARG A 683 -31.15 8.44 19.73
C ARG A 683 -31.87 9.15 18.59
N MET A 684 -31.28 9.26 17.42
CA MET A 684 -31.91 9.85 16.24
C MET A 684 -33.18 9.09 15.85
N MET A 685 -33.20 7.76 16.04
CA MET A 685 -34.39 6.92 15.86
C MET A 685 -35.41 7.03 17.00
N GLY A 686 -35.04 7.63 18.15
CA GLY A 686 -35.89 7.66 19.35
C GLY A 686 -35.90 6.36 20.14
N LEU A 687 -34.75 5.63 20.13
CA LEU A 687 -34.56 4.33 20.83
C LEU A 687 -33.46 4.40 21.91
N PRO A 688 -33.50 5.38 22.85
CA PRO A 688 -32.45 5.55 23.84
C PRO A 688 -32.35 4.39 24.84
N GLU A 689 -33.41 3.59 25.00
CA GLU A 689 -33.47 2.46 25.95
C GLU A 689 -32.56 1.27 25.56
N THR A 690 -31.98 1.28 24.38
CA THR A 690 -30.97 0.29 23.95
C THR A 690 -29.55 0.82 24.01
N VAL A 691 -29.38 2.03 24.51
CA VAL A 691 -28.09 2.68 24.76
C VAL A 691 -27.78 2.58 26.25
N ALA A 692 -26.78 1.79 26.59
CA ALA A 692 -26.34 1.60 27.97
C ALA A 692 -25.50 2.77 28.47
N GLY A 693 -25.64 3.11 29.74
CA GLY A 693 -24.83 4.14 30.42
C GLY A 693 -23.54 3.61 31.01
N SER A 694 -23.43 2.29 31.16
CA SER A 694 -22.25 1.59 31.69
C SER A 694 -22.08 0.21 31.06
N VAL A 695 -20.93 -0.41 31.28
CA VAL A 695 -20.68 -1.80 30.84
C VAL A 695 -21.62 -2.78 31.56
N ASP A 696 -21.97 -2.50 32.82
CA ASP A 696 -22.91 -3.31 33.58
C ASP A 696 -24.33 -3.23 33.00
N ASP A 697 -24.78 -2.01 32.64
CA ASP A 697 -26.06 -1.80 31.97
C ASP A 697 -26.08 -2.47 30.57
N TYR A 698 -24.92 -2.44 29.85
CA TYR A 698 -24.81 -3.14 28.57
C TYR A 698 -25.03 -4.64 28.72
N VAL A 699 -24.42 -5.26 29.74
CA VAL A 699 -24.64 -6.68 30.03
C VAL A 699 -26.11 -6.92 30.40
N ALA A 700 -26.70 -6.11 31.28
CA ALA A 700 -28.09 -6.24 31.70
C ALA A 700 -29.05 -6.10 30.52
N LEU A 701 -28.82 -5.13 29.61
CA LEU A 701 -29.61 -4.97 28.38
C LEU A 701 -29.49 -6.16 27.44
N ALA A 702 -28.27 -6.67 27.22
CA ALA A 702 -28.06 -7.86 26.40
C ALA A 702 -28.81 -9.09 26.99
N VAL A 703 -28.74 -9.30 28.30
CA VAL A 703 -29.46 -10.35 29.00
C VAL A 703 -31.00 -10.17 28.89
N ARG A 704 -31.46 -8.92 29.05
CA ARG A 704 -32.90 -8.63 28.88
C ARG A 704 -33.36 -8.95 27.45
N MET A 705 -32.59 -8.60 26.44
CA MET A 705 -32.88 -8.96 25.04
C MET A 705 -32.98 -10.47 24.82
N ALA A 706 -32.25 -11.30 25.58
CA ALA A 706 -32.34 -12.75 25.50
C ALA A 706 -33.60 -13.29 26.20
N ARG A 707 -33.83 -12.82 27.43
CA ARG A 707 -34.85 -13.39 28.31
C ARG A 707 -36.28 -12.84 28.13
N ASP A 708 -36.38 -11.58 27.67
CA ASP A 708 -37.63 -10.87 27.47
C ASP A 708 -37.97 -10.79 25.98
N ALA A 709 -38.66 -11.83 25.49
CA ALA A 709 -39.03 -11.92 24.06
C ALA A 709 -39.99 -10.80 23.64
N GLU A 710 -40.84 -10.30 24.56
CA GLU A 710 -41.77 -9.21 24.28
C GLU A 710 -41.03 -7.90 24.13
N PHE A 711 -40.09 -7.62 25.04
CA PHE A 711 -39.24 -6.45 24.94
C PHE A 711 -38.43 -6.47 23.65
N ARG A 712 -37.76 -7.60 23.32
CA ARG A 712 -37.02 -7.75 22.08
C ARG A 712 -37.86 -7.51 20.83
N ALA A 713 -39.07 -8.08 20.79
CA ALA A 713 -40.01 -7.91 19.68
C ALA A 713 -40.49 -6.45 19.56
N ALA A 714 -40.74 -5.78 20.69
CA ALA A 714 -41.12 -4.37 20.72
C ALA A 714 -40.02 -3.48 20.16
N ILE A 715 -38.76 -3.70 20.57
CA ILE A 715 -37.60 -2.98 20.02
C ILE A 715 -37.45 -3.23 18.52
N LYS A 716 -37.53 -4.50 18.07
CA LYS A 716 -37.47 -4.86 16.65
C LYS A 716 -38.53 -4.13 15.81
N SER A 717 -39.78 -4.10 16.32
CA SER A 717 -40.86 -3.38 15.65
C SER A 717 -40.62 -1.88 15.56
N ARG A 718 -40.03 -1.28 16.58
CA ARG A 718 -39.67 0.14 16.57
C ARG A 718 -38.48 0.42 15.62
N VAL A 719 -37.47 -0.46 15.58
CA VAL A 719 -36.40 -0.36 14.59
C VAL A 719 -36.97 -0.35 13.18
N ALA A 720 -37.85 -1.31 12.85
CA ALA A 720 -38.51 -1.42 11.54
C ALA A 720 -39.28 -0.14 11.15
N ARG A 721 -39.98 0.47 12.13
CA ARG A 721 -40.78 1.68 11.93
C ARG A 721 -39.90 2.93 11.78
N ASP A 722 -38.86 3.08 12.62
CA ASP A 722 -38.18 4.37 12.83
C ASP A 722 -36.82 4.46 12.12
N LYS A 723 -36.27 3.35 11.56
CA LYS A 723 -34.94 3.34 10.88
C LYS A 723 -34.82 4.34 9.74
N ASN A 724 -35.90 4.70 9.08
CA ASN A 724 -35.90 5.66 7.98
C ASN A 724 -35.49 7.07 8.43
N ARG A 725 -35.54 7.38 9.75
CA ARG A 725 -35.01 8.63 10.29
C ARG A 725 -33.50 8.79 10.13
N LEU A 726 -32.77 7.66 9.96
CA LEU A 726 -31.32 7.67 9.75
C LEU A 726 -30.93 8.01 8.32
N TYR A 727 -31.87 7.90 7.38
CA TYR A 727 -31.57 8.03 5.96
C TYR A 727 -31.92 9.43 5.45
N ARG A 728 -31.10 9.92 4.51
CA ARG A 728 -31.31 11.17 3.81
C ARG A 728 -31.46 12.37 4.74
N ASP A 729 -30.60 12.45 5.75
CA ASP A 729 -30.55 13.60 6.66
C ASP A 729 -29.99 14.83 5.94
N HIS A 730 -30.88 15.65 5.36
CA HIS A 730 -30.51 16.88 4.68
C HIS A 730 -30.07 17.99 5.64
N ALA A 731 -30.39 17.90 6.95
CA ALA A 731 -29.96 18.90 7.93
C ALA A 731 -28.45 18.95 8.07
N SER A 732 -27.78 17.80 7.99
CA SER A 732 -26.31 17.72 8.05
C SER A 732 -25.65 18.37 6.81
N ILE A 733 -26.29 18.24 5.62
CA ILE A 733 -25.79 18.86 4.38
C ILE A 733 -26.00 20.39 4.42
N ALA A 734 -27.20 20.86 4.78
CA ALA A 734 -27.47 22.30 4.89
C ALA A 734 -26.53 22.98 5.91
N ALA A 735 -26.30 22.35 7.05
CA ALA A 735 -25.35 22.87 8.04
C ALA A 735 -23.89 22.86 7.56
N LEU A 736 -23.50 21.88 6.74
CA LEU A 736 -22.19 21.87 6.10
C LEU A 736 -22.04 23.02 5.11
N GLU A 737 -23.05 23.27 4.29
CA GLU A 737 -23.08 24.41 3.37
C GLU A 737 -22.92 25.73 4.09
N ASP A 738 -23.73 25.96 5.14
CA ASP A 738 -23.65 27.16 5.98
C ASP A 738 -22.29 27.29 6.70
N PHE A 739 -21.71 26.18 7.14
CA PHE A 739 -20.36 26.19 7.71
C PHE A 739 -19.33 26.62 6.66
N ILE A 740 -19.34 26.01 5.48
CA ILE A 740 -18.41 26.33 4.41
C ILE A 740 -18.51 27.82 4.03
N GLU A 741 -19.72 28.36 3.87
CA GLU A 741 -19.90 29.79 3.57
C GLU A 741 -19.33 30.71 4.64
N ARG A 742 -19.64 30.44 5.90
CA ARG A 742 -19.08 31.22 7.01
C ARG A 742 -17.56 31.12 7.08
N ALA A 743 -17.00 29.94 6.91
CA ALA A 743 -15.56 29.72 6.98
C ALA A 743 -14.79 30.44 5.87
N VAL A 744 -15.37 30.48 4.67
CA VAL A 744 -14.70 31.04 3.48
C VAL A 744 -14.98 32.55 3.33
N ARG A 745 -16.19 33.02 3.64
CA ARG A 745 -16.59 34.42 3.46
C ARG A 745 -16.42 35.29 4.70
N GLY A 746 -16.06 34.68 5.86
CA GLY A 746 -15.86 35.41 7.12
C GLY A 746 -17.15 36.00 7.71
N ARG A 747 -18.32 35.40 7.44
CA ARG A 747 -19.65 35.87 7.85
C ARG A 747 -20.24 35.03 8.97
#